data_4062bfb05bc48c367dd7b65f9ce0fa1d
#
_entry.id   4062bfb05bc48c367dd7b65f9ce0fa1d
#
_cell.length_a   1.000
_cell.length_b   1.000
_cell.length_c   1.000
_cell.angle_alpha   90.00
_cell.angle_beta   90.00
_cell.angle_gamma   90.00
#
_symmetry.space_group_name_H-M   'P 1'
#
loop_
_entity.id
_entity.type
_entity.pdbx_description
1 polymer ?
#
loop_
_entity_poly.entity_id
_entity_poly.type
_entity_poly.pdbx_seq_one_letter_code
_entity_poly.pdbx_strand_id
1 'polypeptide(L)'
;MNTLYRKKLIVLAIVATFTSQFSFGKVQQSASKKDQILSQITIRGEKIAAPNVDGESKAGAASILSDTASLLENIPGMSLYKAGGLSSLPSLHGLADDRLRIQVDGMNLISACANHMNPPLSYIDPSNVGNVQVLNGIAPVSSGGDSIGGTIKVNSSASVFANEDQGNILKGQAGVFFRSNSHARGANVNANYATPSFSFNYSAAVAKADNYLAAKSFKLNGLSALGSVTSGREVGSSAYQSENHALGFAIRGSDQLLELKLGLQDIPLQGFPNQRMDMTRNRSEQINLHYRQQLEWGNVDARIYHEQTQHRMNFSDDKQYWYGNAPGMPMETAGHNTGAVLKADWVLSERDKLILGSELQRYRMNDWWNASGTGMMMAPNTFINIKDGERNRLAIFAEWETQWSPTWFSQLGVRSERVRMDSGAVAGYNNMAYGDPTSTTSIPGIFNHSDRQGNDHNIDVSAVFRFAPDSNFSVDGGYAYKTRSPNLYERYTWANSNTMVMNMNNWFGDGNGYVGNLQLKPEIAQTLSATIHWQNFVDSGIEFKLAPFYTRVRDYIDAVACSSIGKICAARKDGFVNLSLSNQQAELFGIDLSFEKTLAQSRDFGKIHAKGGINYVRGENTQTRTGLYNIMPLNAKFSLQQQIDRWTNTLEWQVVNAKSHVSEIRRELNTSGYALVNLRASYDFQQGRIDFGVENLTNRFYSLPLGGAYLGQGATMGMGVPHGTTVPGVGRSMYVSGTWKF
;
A
#
# COMPACT_ATOMS: atom_id res chain seq x y z
N MET A 1 16.14 -24.98 19.78
CA MET A 1 14.73 -25.33 20.08
C MET A 1 14.19 -24.77 21.40
N ASN A 2 15.02 -24.32 22.33
CA ASN A 2 14.57 -23.89 23.68
C ASN A 2 14.28 -22.39 23.86
N THR A 3 14.56 -21.55 22.88
CA THR A 3 14.36 -20.08 23.00
C THR A 3 12.98 -19.62 22.48
N LEU A 4 12.33 -20.39 21.64
CA LEU A 4 11.00 -20.09 21.11
C LEU A 4 9.87 -20.37 22.10
N TYR A 5 10.05 -21.34 23.01
CA TYR A 5 9.04 -21.70 24.01
C TYR A 5 8.92 -20.68 25.17
N ARG A 6 10.00 -19.99 25.52
CA ARG A 6 9.97 -18.99 26.61
C ARG A 6 9.27 -17.69 26.21
N LYS A 7 9.27 -17.32 24.92
CA LYS A 7 8.57 -16.11 24.44
C LYS A 7 7.03 -16.33 24.32
N LYS A 8 6.58 -17.56 24.12
CA LYS A 8 5.14 -17.87 24.06
C LYS A 8 4.44 -17.80 25.42
N LEU A 9 5.15 -18.02 26.52
CA LEU A 9 4.60 -17.97 27.89
C LEU A 9 4.42 -16.54 28.43
N ILE A 10 5.18 -15.58 27.93
CA ILE A 10 5.09 -14.18 28.40
C ILE A 10 3.82 -13.49 27.84
N VAL A 11 3.36 -13.85 26.65
CA VAL A 11 2.12 -13.30 26.07
C VAL A 11 0.88 -13.82 26.82
N LEU A 12 0.88 -15.07 27.28
CA LEU A 12 -0.23 -15.58 28.09
C LEU A 12 -0.27 -15.00 29.52
N ALA A 13 0.88 -14.66 30.09
CA ALA A 13 0.97 -14.09 31.44
C ALA A 13 0.47 -12.64 31.52
N ILE A 14 0.63 -11.86 30.44
CA ILE A 14 0.14 -10.46 30.38
C ILE A 14 -1.39 -10.42 30.29
N VAL A 15 -2.02 -11.37 29.58
CA VAL A 15 -3.49 -11.47 29.51
C VAL A 15 -4.09 -11.88 30.86
N ALA A 16 -3.43 -12.75 31.61
CA ALA A 16 -3.91 -13.23 32.91
C ALA A 16 -3.81 -12.17 34.05
N THR A 17 -2.85 -11.22 33.96
CA THR A 17 -2.66 -10.18 34.98
C THR A 17 -3.64 -9.00 34.81
N PHE A 18 -4.16 -8.77 33.61
CA PHE A 18 -5.15 -7.72 33.40
C PHE A 18 -6.60 -8.10 33.78
N THR A 19 -6.92 -9.40 33.85
CA THR A 19 -8.27 -9.86 34.21
C THR A 19 -8.58 -9.80 35.70
N SER A 20 -7.59 -9.59 36.58
CA SER A 20 -7.77 -9.60 38.03
C SER A 20 -8.08 -8.23 38.65
N GLN A 21 -8.11 -7.13 37.88
CA GLN A 21 -8.42 -5.79 38.39
C GLN A 21 -9.75 -5.19 37.91
N PHE A 22 -10.55 -5.91 37.15
CA PHE A 22 -11.90 -5.47 36.81
C PHE A 22 -12.90 -5.97 37.86
N SER A 23 -13.08 -5.20 38.93
CA SER A 23 -14.16 -5.45 39.87
C SER A 23 -15.48 -4.95 39.26
N PHE A 24 -16.38 -5.86 38.95
CA PHE A 24 -17.73 -5.52 38.51
C PHE A 24 -18.51 -4.90 39.68
N GLY A 25 -18.68 -3.58 39.65
CA GLY A 25 -19.62 -2.90 40.53
C GLY A 25 -21.04 -3.32 40.19
N LYS A 26 -21.81 -3.78 41.20
CA LYS A 26 -23.23 -4.08 41.06
C LYS A 26 -23.98 -2.79 40.66
N VAL A 27 -24.54 -2.81 39.46
CA VAL A 27 -25.40 -1.74 38.95
C VAL A 27 -26.74 -1.83 39.66
N GLN A 28 -27.11 -0.77 40.40
CA GLN A 28 -28.45 -0.53 40.87
C GLN A 28 -29.33 -0.07 39.70
N GLN A 29 -30.41 -0.81 39.45
CA GLN A 29 -31.38 -0.48 38.39
C GLN A 29 -31.94 0.93 38.60
N SER A 30 -31.77 1.80 37.64
CA SER A 30 -32.55 3.00 37.41
C SER A 30 -33.00 3.04 35.96
N ALA A 31 -34.28 3.39 35.81
CA ALA A 31 -35.09 3.17 34.62
C ALA A 31 -34.60 3.88 33.35
N SER A 32 -34.76 3.14 32.26
CA SER A 32 -35.09 3.57 30.89
C SER A 32 -34.42 4.83 30.36
N LYS A 33 -33.30 4.66 29.67
CA LYS A 33 -32.93 5.47 28.50
C LYS A 33 -32.69 4.57 27.32
N LYS A 34 -33.41 4.86 26.22
CA LYS A 34 -33.37 4.18 24.95
C LYS A 34 -31.92 3.95 24.48
N ASP A 35 -31.68 2.77 23.94
CA ASP A 35 -30.47 2.34 23.26
C ASP A 35 -29.88 3.43 22.35
N GLN A 36 -28.84 4.08 22.82
CA GLN A 36 -27.89 4.74 21.94
C GLN A 36 -26.73 3.72 21.76
N ILE A 37 -26.82 2.91 20.69
CA ILE A 37 -25.64 2.45 19.98
C ILE A 37 -24.63 3.59 20.03
N LEU A 38 -23.35 3.31 20.35
CA LEU A 38 -22.25 4.28 20.27
C LEU A 38 -22.30 5.00 18.92
N SER A 39 -23.26 5.90 18.79
CA SER A 39 -23.34 6.82 17.67
C SER A 39 -22.12 7.70 17.83
N GLN A 40 -21.18 7.59 16.88
CA GLN A 40 -20.27 8.69 16.63
C GLN A 40 -21.09 9.95 16.83
N ILE A 41 -20.66 10.86 17.71
CA ILE A 41 -21.17 12.21 17.71
C ILE A 41 -20.79 12.75 16.33
N THR A 42 -21.69 12.55 15.38
CA THR A 42 -21.63 13.17 14.08
C THR A 42 -22.09 14.59 14.34
N ILE A 43 -21.13 15.46 14.69
CA ILE A 43 -21.34 16.87 14.38
C ILE A 43 -21.74 16.86 12.91
N ARG A 44 -22.92 17.37 12.59
CA ARG A 44 -23.47 17.42 11.22
C ARG A 44 -22.57 18.31 10.33
N GLY A 45 -21.45 17.82 10.02
CA GLY A 45 -20.56 18.14 8.94
C GLY A 45 -20.00 16.79 8.59
N GLU A 46 -20.46 16.18 7.52
CA GLU A 46 -19.76 15.02 6.98
C GLU A 46 -18.30 15.43 6.90
N LYS A 47 -17.43 14.71 7.62
CA LYS A 47 -15.98 14.88 7.44
C LYS A 47 -15.73 14.93 5.95
N ILE A 48 -14.88 15.83 5.50
CA ILE A 48 -14.33 15.81 4.14
C ILE A 48 -13.69 14.45 3.99
N ALA A 49 -14.51 13.47 3.72
CA ALA A 49 -14.12 12.10 3.56
C ALA A 49 -13.93 11.91 2.05
N ALA A 50 -12.74 11.50 1.70
CA ALA A 50 -12.53 10.81 0.46
C ALA A 50 -13.59 9.69 0.31
N PRO A 51 -13.96 9.34 -0.91
CA PRO A 51 -15.03 8.38 -1.15
C PRO A 51 -14.78 7.09 -0.36
N ASN A 52 -15.67 6.83 0.59
CA ASN A 52 -15.74 5.53 1.24
C ASN A 52 -16.21 4.53 0.19
N VAL A 53 -15.46 3.47 -0.01
CA VAL A 53 -15.95 2.34 -0.80
C VAL A 53 -16.92 1.57 0.09
N ASP A 54 -18.22 1.57 -0.20
CA ASP A 54 -19.25 0.94 0.62
C ASP A 54 -19.03 -0.56 0.84
N GLY A 55 -19.33 -1.02 2.08
CA GLY A 55 -19.03 -2.39 2.53
C GLY A 55 -19.71 -3.51 1.72
N GLU A 56 -20.88 -3.26 1.12
CA GLU A 56 -21.61 -4.29 0.37
C GLU A 56 -21.05 -4.56 -1.03
N SER A 57 -20.51 -3.55 -1.71
CA SER A 57 -19.85 -3.77 -3.01
C SER A 57 -18.49 -4.47 -2.86
N LYS A 58 -17.93 -4.51 -1.67
CA LYS A 58 -16.61 -5.09 -1.35
C LYS A 58 -16.63 -6.60 -1.20
N ALA A 59 -17.67 -7.18 -0.61
CA ALA A 59 -17.68 -8.61 -0.27
C ALA A 59 -17.53 -9.49 -1.53
N GLY A 60 -18.19 -9.14 -2.64
CA GLY A 60 -18.05 -9.87 -3.90
C GLY A 60 -16.71 -9.63 -4.60
N ALA A 61 -16.24 -8.40 -4.65
CA ALA A 61 -14.96 -8.07 -5.27
C ALA A 61 -13.74 -8.61 -4.49
N ALA A 62 -13.80 -8.55 -3.17
CA ALA A 62 -12.73 -9.01 -2.29
C ALA A 62 -12.47 -10.53 -2.39
N SER A 63 -13.50 -11.34 -2.59
CA SER A 63 -13.37 -12.80 -2.68
C SER A 63 -12.61 -13.28 -3.93
N ILE A 64 -12.49 -12.44 -4.95
CA ILE A 64 -11.84 -12.77 -6.23
C ILE A 64 -10.39 -12.27 -6.27
N LEU A 65 -10.03 -11.36 -5.38
CA LEU A 65 -8.74 -10.68 -5.38
C LEU A 65 -7.76 -11.39 -4.45
N SER A 66 -6.49 -11.35 -4.81
CA SER A 66 -5.37 -11.76 -3.96
C SER A 66 -4.53 -10.57 -3.51
N ASP A 67 -4.71 -9.40 -4.13
CA ASP A 67 -3.97 -8.18 -3.89
C ASP A 67 -4.89 -7.09 -3.32
N THR A 68 -4.66 -6.71 -2.07
CA THR A 68 -5.49 -5.71 -1.36
C THR A 68 -5.42 -4.33 -2.02
N ALA A 69 -4.30 -3.96 -2.62
CA ALA A 69 -4.19 -2.69 -3.33
C ALA A 69 -5.18 -2.59 -4.51
N SER A 70 -5.59 -3.72 -5.10
CA SER A 70 -6.58 -3.73 -6.18
C SER A 70 -7.97 -3.22 -5.76
N LEU A 71 -8.29 -3.19 -4.47
CA LEU A 71 -9.50 -2.54 -3.95
C LEU A 71 -9.53 -1.01 -4.20
N LEU A 72 -8.36 -0.42 -4.46
CA LEU A 72 -8.19 1.02 -4.68
C LEU A 72 -8.37 1.43 -6.16
N GLU A 73 -8.41 0.49 -7.11
CA GLU A 73 -8.38 0.79 -8.55
C GLU A 73 -9.55 1.64 -9.08
N ASN A 74 -10.64 1.68 -8.34
CA ASN A 74 -11.83 2.44 -8.74
C ASN A 74 -11.94 3.80 -8.02
N ILE A 75 -10.96 4.14 -7.17
CA ILE A 75 -10.93 5.43 -6.47
C ILE A 75 -10.29 6.47 -7.39
N PRO A 76 -10.94 7.63 -7.63
CA PRO A 76 -10.36 8.69 -8.44
C PRO A 76 -8.97 9.11 -7.97
N GLY A 77 -8.07 9.40 -8.90
CA GLY A 77 -6.68 9.76 -8.63
C GLY A 77 -5.76 8.60 -8.25
N MET A 78 -6.31 7.40 -8.01
CA MET A 78 -5.51 6.21 -7.68
C MET A 78 -5.05 5.47 -8.93
N SER A 79 -3.82 4.99 -8.87
CA SER A 79 -3.25 4.03 -9.83
C SER A 79 -2.36 3.03 -9.10
N LEU A 80 -2.01 1.92 -9.74
CA LEU A 80 -1.22 0.86 -9.12
C LEU A 80 0.02 0.53 -9.94
N TYR A 81 1.18 0.46 -9.29
CA TYR A 81 2.37 -0.16 -9.86
C TYR A 81 2.20 -1.67 -9.72
N LYS A 82 1.62 -2.28 -10.75
CA LYS A 82 1.41 -3.72 -10.80
C LYS A 82 2.68 -4.41 -11.29
N ALA A 83 3.24 -5.26 -10.46
CA ALA A 83 4.42 -6.03 -10.78
C ALA A 83 4.32 -7.43 -10.17
N GLY A 84 3.32 -8.18 -10.56
CA GLY A 84 3.03 -9.50 -9.99
C GLY A 84 1.57 -9.62 -9.56
N GLY A 85 1.21 -10.73 -8.92
CA GLY A 85 -0.17 -11.04 -8.54
C GLY A 85 -0.58 -10.58 -7.14
N LEU A 86 0.38 -10.16 -6.32
CA LEU A 86 0.26 -9.61 -4.98
C LEU A 86 1.08 -8.33 -4.90
N SER A 87 0.97 -7.59 -3.81
CA SER A 87 1.91 -6.53 -3.45
C SER A 87 2.01 -5.38 -4.47
N SER A 88 0.92 -4.99 -5.12
CA SER A 88 0.92 -3.76 -5.92
C SER A 88 1.13 -2.54 -5.04
N LEU A 89 1.93 -1.58 -5.53
CA LEU A 89 2.15 -0.30 -4.86
C LEU A 89 1.08 0.70 -5.29
N PRO A 90 0.29 1.26 -4.37
CA PRO A 90 -0.62 2.33 -4.71
C PRO A 90 0.13 3.62 -5.03
N SER A 91 -0.39 4.37 -5.99
CA SER A 91 0.04 5.71 -6.35
C SER A 91 -1.17 6.64 -6.34
N LEU A 92 -1.06 7.77 -5.69
CA LEU A 92 -2.08 8.79 -5.61
C LEU A 92 -1.55 10.07 -6.23
N HIS A 93 -2.20 10.55 -7.29
CA HIS A 93 -1.76 11.73 -8.05
C HIS A 93 -0.29 11.67 -8.52
N GLY A 94 0.21 10.47 -8.87
CA GLY A 94 1.59 10.26 -9.28
C GLY A 94 2.61 10.16 -8.15
N LEU A 95 2.20 10.32 -6.89
CA LEU A 95 3.02 10.08 -5.71
C LEU A 95 2.76 8.68 -5.17
N ALA A 96 3.80 7.91 -4.97
CA ALA A 96 3.73 6.52 -4.54
C ALA A 96 4.75 6.26 -3.42
N ASP A 97 4.76 5.03 -2.93
CA ASP A 97 5.78 4.57 -2.03
C ASP A 97 5.72 5.26 -0.66
N ASP A 98 6.83 5.53 -0.04
CA ASP A 98 6.91 6.26 1.24
C ASP A 98 6.40 7.70 1.16
N ARG A 99 6.02 8.19 -0.02
CA ARG A 99 5.31 9.46 -0.19
C ARG A 99 3.84 9.37 0.19
N LEU A 100 3.29 8.16 0.27
CA LEU A 100 1.95 7.89 0.81
C LEU A 100 2.06 7.33 2.22
N ARG A 101 1.21 7.80 3.11
CA ARG A 101 1.04 7.15 4.39
C ARG A 101 0.00 6.04 4.27
N ILE A 102 0.40 4.81 4.53
CA ILE A 102 -0.49 3.66 4.47
C ILE A 102 -0.63 3.05 5.87
N GLN A 103 -1.86 2.99 6.35
CA GLN A 103 -2.19 2.43 7.65
C GLN A 103 -3.08 1.20 7.49
N VAL A 104 -2.71 0.11 8.15
CA VAL A 104 -3.53 -1.10 8.28
C VAL A 104 -3.95 -1.22 9.74
N ASP A 105 -5.25 -1.21 10.03
CA ASP A 105 -5.79 -1.19 11.39
C ASP A 105 -5.15 -0.11 12.28
N GLY A 106 -4.84 1.06 11.70
CA GLY A 106 -4.18 2.18 12.38
C GLY A 106 -2.69 1.99 12.67
N MET A 107 -2.09 0.86 12.30
CA MET A 107 -0.64 0.65 12.32
C MET A 107 -0.01 1.30 11.10
N ASN A 108 1.06 2.03 11.29
CA ASN A 108 1.86 2.60 10.21
C ASN A 108 2.93 1.59 9.81
N LEU A 109 2.61 0.73 8.84
CA LEU A 109 3.48 -0.36 8.40
C LEU A 109 4.55 0.16 7.43
N ILE A 110 5.71 -0.50 7.42
CA ILE A 110 6.87 -0.13 6.60
C ILE A 110 7.32 -1.35 5.80
N SER A 111 7.61 -1.16 4.51
CA SER A 111 8.26 -2.18 3.71
C SER A 111 9.67 -2.49 4.26
N ALA A 112 9.96 -3.76 4.50
CA ALA A 112 11.28 -4.22 4.92
C ALA A 112 12.22 -4.51 3.74
N CYS A 113 11.80 -4.23 2.52
CA CYS A 113 12.55 -4.52 1.29
C CYS A 113 12.90 -3.25 0.54
N ALA A 114 14.16 -3.12 0.09
CA ALA A 114 14.61 -2.00 -0.75
C ALA A 114 13.75 -1.81 -2.01
N ASN A 115 13.29 -2.91 -2.59
CA ASN A 115 12.55 -2.92 -3.86
C ASN A 115 11.03 -2.88 -3.66
N HIS A 116 10.57 -2.58 -2.44
CA HIS A 116 9.16 -2.49 -2.07
C HIS A 116 8.33 -3.73 -2.46
N MET A 117 8.93 -4.92 -2.38
CA MET A 117 8.26 -6.17 -2.71
C MET A 117 7.21 -6.59 -1.68
N ASN A 118 7.26 -6.03 -0.47
CA ASN A 118 6.30 -6.24 0.61
C ASN A 118 5.68 -4.92 1.10
N PRO A 119 4.95 -4.19 0.22
CA PRO A 119 4.35 -2.91 0.59
C PRO A 119 3.29 -3.08 1.69
N PRO A 120 2.93 -2.01 2.42
CA PRO A 120 2.03 -2.10 3.57
C PRO A 120 0.69 -2.82 3.31
N LEU A 121 0.10 -2.68 2.11
CA LEU A 121 -1.16 -3.35 1.78
C LEU A 121 -1.02 -4.86 1.53
N SER A 122 0.18 -5.37 1.37
CA SER A 122 0.39 -6.83 1.27
C SER A 122 0.17 -7.55 2.61
N TYR A 123 0.17 -6.83 3.73
CA TYR A 123 0.04 -7.40 5.08
C TYR A 123 -1.40 -7.64 5.55
N ILE A 124 -2.38 -7.41 4.70
CA ILE A 124 -3.79 -7.73 4.94
C ILE A 124 -4.39 -8.36 3.70
N ASP A 125 -5.10 -9.48 3.86
CA ASP A 125 -5.81 -10.12 2.75
C ASP A 125 -7.08 -9.34 2.38
N PRO A 126 -7.43 -9.20 1.09
CA PRO A 126 -8.62 -8.49 0.65
C PRO A 126 -9.91 -9.00 1.33
N SER A 127 -10.03 -10.30 1.59
CA SER A 127 -11.21 -10.91 2.23
C SER A 127 -11.41 -10.48 3.69
N ASN A 128 -10.36 -9.99 4.35
CA ASN A 128 -10.41 -9.47 5.72
C ASN A 128 -10.61 -7.94 5.79
N VAL A 129 -10.66 -7.25 4.65
CA VAL A 129 -10.86 -5.81 4.61
C VAL A 129 -12.31 -5.44 4.88
N GLY A 130 -12.56 -4.71 5.94
CA GLY A 130 -13.87 -4.15 6.28
C GLY A 130 -14.10 -2.75 5.72
N ASN A 131 -13.08 -1.89 5.75
CA ASN A 131 -13.19 -0.51 5.31
C ASN A 131 -11.88 -0.02 4.68
N VAL A 132 -12.01 0.78 3.60
CA VAL A 132 -10.90 1.51 2.97
C VAL A 132 -11.26 2.99 2.93
N GLN A 133 -10.34 3.83 3.36
CA GLN A 133 -10.45 5.28 3.27
C GLN A 133 -9.20 5.83 2.60
N VAL A 134 -9.37 6.62 1.55
CA VAL A 134 -8.29 7.36 0.89
C VAL A 134 -8.50 8.85 1.14
N LEU A 135 -7.54 9.48 1.80
CA LEU A 135 -7.51 10.93 2.01
C LEU A 135 -6.65 11.54 0.92
N ASN A 136 -7.33 12.01 -0.11
CA ASN A 136 -6.74 12.52 -1.33
C ASN A 136 -6.38 14.01 -1.19
N GLY A 137 -5.23 14.42 -1.70
CA GLY A 137 -4.78 15.81 -1.74
C GLY A 137 -4.42 16.38 -0.36
N ILE A 138 -5.40 16.81 0.41
CA ILE A 138 -5.18 17.48 1.69
C ILE A 138 -5.60 16.56 2.83
N ALA A 139 -4.69 15.68 3.25
CA ALA A 139 -4.90 14.86 4.43
C ALA A 139 -4.77 15.72 5.71
N PRO A 140 -5.75 15.63 6.65
CA PRO A 140 -5.64 16.27 7.96
C PRO A 140 -4.38 15.85 8.71
N VAL A 141 -3.81 16.73 9.52
CA VAL A 141 -2.57 16.43 10.27
C VAL A 141 -2.76 15.30 11.30
N SER A 142 -3.97 15.10 11.77
CA SER A 142 -4.36 13.98 12.65
C SER A 142 -4.38 12.63 11.94
N SER A 143 -4.45 12.63 10.62
CA SER A 143 -4.46 11.42 9.79
C SER A 143 -3.09 11.02 9.28
N GLY A 144 -2.08 11.86 9.47
CA GLY A 144 -0.73 11.48 9.13
C GLY A 144 0.26 12.62 9.00
N GLY A 145 1.52 12.26 9.17
CA GLY A 145 2.73 13.02 8.86
C GLY A 145 3.72 12.12 8.16
N ASP A 146 4.89 12.66 7.84
CA ASP A 146 5.96 11.97 7.12
C ASP A 146 5.49 11.39 5.77
N SER A 147 4.63 12.14 5.10
CA SER A 147 4.10 11.81 3.77
C SER A 147 3.65 13.06 3.06
N ILE A 148 3.79 13.11 1.74
CA ILE A 148 3.49 14.28 0.91
C ILE A 148 2.36 14.03 -0.11
N GLY A 149 1.95 12.78 -0.32
CA GLY A 149 0.99 12.39 -1.36
C GLY A 149 -0.42 12.07 -0.86
N GLY A 150 -0.63 12.00 0.46
CA GLY A 150 -1.92 11.64 1.05
C GLY A 150 -1.85 10.42 1.98
N THR A 151 -3.02 9.96 2.43
CA THR A 151 -3.12 8.86 3.40
C THR A 151 -4.13 7.81 2.94
N ILE A 152 -3.74 6.54 3.02
CA ILE A 152 -4.61 5.38 2.78
C ILE A 152 -4.78 4.65 4.11
N LYS A 153 -6.02 4.46 4.54
CA LYS A 153 -6.37 3.69 5.74
C LYS A 153 -7.17 2.47 5.33
N VAL A 154 -6.67 1.30 5.66
CA VAL A 154 -7.35 0.03 5.46
C VAL A 154 -7.59 -0.59 6.82
N ASN A 155 -8.83 -0.87 7.14
CA ASN A 155 -9.18 -1.53 8.39
C ASN A 155 -9.77 -2.90 8.10
N SER A 156 -9.40 -3.89 8.89
CA SER A 156 -10.06 -5.18 8.91
C SER A 156 -11.52 -5.03 9.38
N SER A 157 -12.28 -6.08 9.23
CA SER A 157 -13.69 -6.11 9.67
C SER A 157 -13.80 -5.68 11.14
N ALA A 158 -14.78 -4.81 11.43
CA ALA A 158 -15.02 -4.32 12.77
C ALA A 158 -15.46 -5.45 13.72
N SER A 159 -15.13 -5.32 15.00
CA SER A 159 -15.60 -6.24 16.04
C SER A 159 -17.13 -6.19 16.12
N VAL A 160 -17.77 -7.34 16.05
CA VAL A 160 -19.24 -7.52 16.14
C VAL A 160 -19.60 -7.89 17.57
N PHE A 161 -20.70 -7.35 18.08
CA PHE A 161 -21.24 -7.69 19.39
C PHE A 161 -22.71 -8.10 19.25
N ALA A 162 -23.17 -9.02 20.09
CA ALA A 162 -24.58 -9.37 20.18
C ALA A 162 -25.37 -8.25 20.88
N ASN A 163 -26.66 -8.15 20.58
CA ASN A 163 -27.58 -7.36 21.40
C ASN A 163 -27.89 -8.14 22.69
N GLU A 164 -28.28 -7.44 23.75
CA GLU A 164 -28.56 -8.07 25.05
C GLU A 164 -29.69 -9.11 24.99
N ASP A 165 -30.66 -8.90 24.12
CA ASP A 165 -31.81 -9.78 23.87
C ASP A 165 -31.55 -10.95 22.91
N GLN A 166 -30.47 -10.90 22.13
CA GLN A 166 -30.14 -11.92 21.11
C GLN A 166 -29.30 -13.08 21.64
N GLY A 167 -28.72 -12.97 22.86
CA GLY A 167 -27.77 -13.94 23.38
C GLY A 167 -26.46 -13.96 22.60
N ASN A 168 -25.85 -15.13 22.42
CA ASN A 168 -24.60 -15.27 21.68
C ASN A 168 -24.88 -15.42 20.19
N ILE A 169 -24.03 -14.83 19.36
CA ILE A 169 -24.10 -14.94 17.91
C ILE A 169 -22.83 -15.59 17.35
N LEU A 170 -23.01 -16.46 16.36
CA LEU A 170 -21.94 -16.98 15.51
C LEU A 170 -22.30 -16.61 14.07
N LYS A 171 -21.44 -15.83 13.42
CA LYS A 171 -21.60 -15.43 12.02
C LYS A 171 -20.28 -15.58 11.29
N GLY A 172 -20.34 -15.93 10.02
CA GLY A 172 -19.14 -16.06 9.24
C GLY A 172 -19.41 -16.11 7.74
N GLN A 173 -18.32 -16.18 7.01
CA GLN A 173 -18.33 -16.45 5.59
C GLN A 173 -17.13 -17.30 5.20
N ALA A 174 -17.32 -18.14 4.19
CA ALA A 174 -16.26 -18.88 3.52
C ALA A 174 -16.33 -18.59 2.02
N GLY A 175 -15.18 -18.41 1.40
CA GLY A 175 -15.08 -18.08 -0.02
C GLY A 175 -14.04 -18.93 -0.74
N VAL A 176 -14.27 -19.19 -2.02
CA VAL A 176 -13.31 -19.83 -2.94
C VAL A 176 -13.32 -19.10 -4.26
N PHE A 177 -12.19 -19.08 -4.96
CA PHE A 177 -12.11 -18.52 -6.30
C PHE A 177 -11.18 -19.31 -7.22
N PHE A 178 -11.42 -19.18 -8.54
CA PHE A 178 -10.55 -19.67 -9.58
C PHE A 178 -10.49 -18.66 -10.74
N ARG A 179 -9.31 -18.47 -11.34
CA ARG A 179 -9.07 -17.66 -12.55
C ARG A 179 -8.33 -18.50 -13.58
N SER A 180 -8.79 -18.51 -14.82
CA SER A 180 -8.26 -19.35 -15.89
C SER A 180 -6.86 -18.94 -16.34
N ASN A 181 -6.57 -17.63 -16.43
CA ASN A 181 -5.22 -17.16 -16.72
C ASN A 181 -4.41 -17.22 -15.41
N SER A 182 -3.16 -17.74 -15.46
CA SER A 182 -2.33 -18.09 -14.32
C SER A 182 -2.86 -19.20 -13.40
N HIS A 183 -3.98 -19.85 -13.69
CA HIS A 183 -4.62 -20.86 -12.83
C HIS A 183 -4.72 -20.42 -11.36
N ALA A 184 -4.93 -19.12 -11.16
CA ALA A 184 -4.97 -18.55 -9.83
C ALA A 184 -6.18 -19.10 -9.07
N ARG A 185 -5.97 -19.54 -7.84
CA ARG A 185 -6.98 -20.13 -6.96
C ARG A 185 -6.73 -19.77 -5.52
N GLY A 186 -7.79 -19.71 -4.75
CA GLY A 186 -7.68 -19.43 -3.32
C GLY A 186 -8.94 -19.76 -2.56
N ALA A 187 -8.82 -19.74 -1.26
CA ALA A 187 -9.89 -19.91 -0.31
C ALA A 187 -9.71 -18.96 0.87
N ASN A 188 -10.81 -18.52 1.45
CA ASN A 188 -10.81 -17.69 2.64
C ASN A 188 -11.95 -18.08 3.59
N VAL A 189 -11.77 -17.76 4.86
CA VAL A 189 -12.79 -17.91 5.90
C VAL A 189 -12.69 -16.76 6.88
N ASN A 190 -13.83 -16.21 7.27
CA ASN A 190 -13.99 -15.26 8.36
C ASN A 190 -15.09 -15.77 9.29
N ALA A 191 -14.82 -15.87 10.58
CA ALA A 191 -15.76 -16.31 11.58
C ALA A 191 -15.74 -15.38 12.79
N ASN A 192 -16.92 -14.99 13.26
CA ASN A 192 -17.10 -14.11 14.41
C ASN A 192 -18.00 -14.80 15.43
N TYR A 193 -17.51 -14.92 16.66
CA TYR A 193 -18.31 -15.28 17.82
C TYR A 193 -18.45 -14.06 18.73
N ALA A 194 -19.65 -13.73 19.14
CA ALA A 194 -19.88 -12.55 19.97
C ALA A 194 -20.96 -12.76 21.03
N THR A 195 -20.73 -12.12 22.16
CA THR A 195 -21.70 -11.85 23.23
C THR A 195 -21.99 -10.35 23.28
N PRO A 196 -22.86 -9.83 24.14
CA PRO A 196 -23.04 -8.37 24.28
C PRO A 196 -21.77 -7.62 24.67
N SER A 197 -20.86 -8.21 25.42
CA SER A 197 -19.65 -7.54 25.92
C SER A 197 -18.34 -8.06 25.35
N PHE A 198 -18.32 -9.21 24.67
CA PHE A 198 -17.13 -9.84 24.15
C PHE A 198 -17.30 -10.21 22.68
N SER A 199 -16.24 -10.05 21.90
CA SER A 199 -16.17 -10.45 20.50
C SER A 199 -14.85 -11.17 20.22
N PHE A 200 -14.94 -12.27 19.47
CA PHE A 200 -13.82 -13.03 18.93
C PHE A 200 -13.97 -13.12 17.41
N ASN A 201 -12.92 -12.82 16.69
CA ASN A 201 -12.86 -12.92 15.24
C ASN A 201 -11.65 -13.75 14.80
N TYR A 202 -11.86 -14.65 13.84
CA TYR A 202 -10.80 -15.35 13.13
C TYR A 202 -10.96 -15.18 11.63
N SER A 203 -9.87 -14.80 10.94
CA SER A 203 -9.80 -14.70 9.49
C SER A 203 -8.59 -15.48 8.99
N ALA A 204 -8.79 -16.27 7.92
CA ALA A 204 -7.71 -16.94 7.21
C ALA A 204 -7.94 -16.89 5.71
N ALA A 205 -6.84 -16.78 4.95
CA ALA A 205 -6.87 -16.79 3.49
C ALA A 205 -5.61 -17.45 2.93
N VAL A 206 -5.80 -18.23 1.86
CA VAL A 206 -4.71 -18.85 1.08
C VAL A 206 -4.93 -18.56 -0.39
N ALA A 207 -3.86 -18.25 -1.13
CA ALA A 207 -3.91 -18.05 -2.57
C ALA A 207 -2.64 -18.55 -3.26
N LYS A 208 -2.79 -19.05 -4.48
CA LYS A 208 -1.68 -19.50 -5.34
C LYS A 208 -1.99 -19.23 -6.80
N ALA A 209 -0.98 -18.86 -7.56
CA ALA A 209 -1.04 -18.72 -9.02
C ALA A 209 0.26 -19.14 -9.68
N ASP A 210 0.15 -19.61 -10.91
CA ASP A 210 1.25 -19.82 -11.84
C ASP A 210 1.58 -18.49 -12.56
N ASN A 211 2.59 -18.47 -13.44
CA ASN A 211 2.86 -17.33 -14.31
C ASN A 211 1.65 -17.01 -15.21
N TYR A 212 1.33 -15.75 -15.39
CA TYR A 212 0.25 -15.37 -16.29
C TYR A 212 0.71 -15.27 -17.74
N LEU A 213 -0.25 -15.34 -18.65
CA LEU A 213 -0.04 -15.24 -20.09
C LEU A 213 -0.52 -13.89 -20.61
N ALA A 214 0.32 -13.19 -21.36
CA ALA A 214 -0.08 -12.04 -22.17
C ALA A 214 -0.98 -12.47 -23.35
N ALA A 215 -1.73 -11.53 -23.92
CA ALA A 215 -2.65 -11.81 -25.02
C ALA A 215 -1.95 -12.32 -26.31
N LYS A 216 -0.69 -11.91 -26.52
CA LYS A 216 0.16 -12.39 -27.64
C LYS A 216 1.63 -12.50 -27.17
N SER A 217 2.47 -13.12 -27.99
CA SER A 217 3.90 -13.16 -27.76
C SER A 217 4.50 -11.75 -27.77
N PHE A 218 5.30 -11.43 -26.76
CA PHE A 218 6.02 -10.18 -26.59
C PHE A 218 7.53 -10.36 -26.52
N LYS A 219 7.97 -11.60 -26.44
CA LYS A 219 9.35 -12.05 -26.44
C LYS A 219 9.47 -13.35 -27.26
N LEU A 220 10.67 -13.76 -27.58
CA LEU A 220 10.95 -15.08 -28.15
C LEU A 220 10.67 -16.17 -27.11
N ASN A 221 10.33 -17.37 -27.57
CA ASN A 221 10.39 -18.53 -26.69
C ASN A 221 11.83 -18.67 -26.19
N GLY A 222 12.01 -18.91 -24.92
CA GLY A 222 13.32 -18.97 -24.30
C GLY A 222 13.41 -20.05 -23.24
N LEU A 223 14.63 -20.41 -22.88
CA LEU A 223 14.86 -21.26 -21.74
C LEU A 223 14.74 -20.44 -20.44
N SER A 224 14.05 -20.99 -19.45
CA SER A 224 14.22 -20.56 -18.07
C SER A 224 15.65 -20.88 -17.61
N ALA A 225 16.06 -20.34 -16.49
CA ALA A 225 17.36 -20.66 -15.93
C ALA A 225 17.55 -22.15 -15.60
N LEU A 226 16.47 -22.88 -15.35
CA LEU A 226 16.46 -24.33 -15.11
C LEU A 226 16.31 -25.17 -16.38
N GLY A 227 16.27 -24.55 -17.56
CA GLY A 227 16.19 -25.24 -18.83
C GLY A 227 14.78 -25.60 -19.30
N SER A 228 13.72 -25.23 -18.58
CA SER A 228 12.35 -25.34 -19.11
C SER A 228 12.09 -24.28 -20.17
N VAL A 229 11.29 -24.61 -21.18
CA VAL A 229 10.93 -23.67 -22.25
C VAL A 229 9.81 -22.79 -21.78
N THR A 230 10.04 -21.46 -21.74
CA THR A 230 9.00 -20.48 -21.48
C THR A 230 8.42 -19.97 -22.80
N SER A 231 7.09 -19.97 -22.90
CA SER A 231 6.38 -19.44 -24.06
C SER A 231 6.65 -17.95 -24.23
N GLY A 232 6.69 -17.47 -25.47
CA GLY A 232 6.76 -16.03 -25.77
C GLY A 232 5.62 -15.19 -25.21
N ARG A 233 4.49 -15.81 -24.82
CA ARG A 233 3.34 -15.18 -24.17
C ARG A 233 3.45 -15.21 -22.65
N GLU A 234 4.25 -16.07 -22.07
CA GLU A 234 4.37 -16.24 -20.63
C GLU A 234 5.17 -15.09 -20.00
N VAL A 235 4.60 -14.48 -19.00
CA VAL A 235 5.26 -13.43 -18.20
C VAL A 235 5.95 -14.11 -17.02
N GLY A 236 7.21 -14.46 -17.21
CA GLY A 236 8.01 -15.13 -16.19
C GLY A 236 8.10 -14.29 -14.91
N SER A 237 8.29 -14.96 -13.79
CA SER A 237 8.32 -14.35 -12.45
C SER A 237 7.05 -13.58 -12.12
N SER A 238 5.89 -14.13 -12.42
CA SER A 238 4.60 -13.57 -12.03
C SER A 238 3.77 -14.53 -11.15
N ALA A 239 4.31 -15.73 -10.90
CA ALA A 239 3.71 -16.69 -9.98
C ALA A 239 3.76 -16.22 -8.52
N TYR A 240 2.81 -16.67 -7.71
CA TYR A 240 2.79 -16.35 -6.28
C TYR A 240 2.11 -17.42 -5.43
N GLN A 241 2.41 -17.39 -4.14
CA GLN A 241 1.71 -18.14 -3.10
C GLN A 241 1.67 -17.30 -1.83
N SER A 242 0.51 -17.23 -1.16
CA SER A 242 0.33 -16.50 0.10
C SER A 242 -0.56 -17.24 1.07
N GLU A 243 -0.30 -17.02 2.36
CA GLU A 243 -1.09 -17.52 3.48
C GLU A 243 -1.18 -16.41 4.53
N ASN A 244 -2.40 -16.10 4.96
CA ASN A 244 -2.68 -15.04 5.93
C ASN A 244 -3.59 -15.55 7.02
N HIS A 245 -3.31 -15.19 8.28
CA HIS A 245 -4.15 -15.46 9.44
C HIS A 245 -4.29 -14.19 10.27
N ALA A 246 -5.48 -13.93 10.78
CA ALA A 246 -5.74 -12.86 11.73
C ALA A 246 -6.68 -13.31 12.84
N LEU A 247 -6.36 -12.89 14.07
CA LEU A 247 -7.19 -13.09 15.25
C LEU A 247 -7.53 -11.72 15.84
N GLY A 248 -8.80 -11.54 16.19
CA GLY A 248 -9.28 -10.34 16.86
C GLY A 248 -10.02 -10.71 18.15
N PHE A 249 -9.75 -9.96 19.21
CA PHE A 249 -10.45 -10.02 20.48
C PHE A 249 -10.91 -8.63 20.84
N ALA A 250 -12.15 -8.47 21.27
CA ALA A 250 -12.65 -7.19 21.71
C ALA A 250 -13.52 -7.33 22.96
N ILE A 251 -13.39 -6.37 23.87
CA ILE A 251 -14.21 -6.23 25.06
C ILE A 251 -14.85 -4.86 25.03
N ARG A 252 -16.18 -4.83 25.17
CA ARG A 252 -16.98 -3.60 25.18
C ARG A 252 -17.61 -3.39 26.56
N GLY A 253 -17.38 -2.20 27.15
CA GLY A 253 -18.16 -1.67 28.26
C GLY A 253 -19.22 -0.69 27.77
N SER A 254 -19.81 0.11 28.68
CA SER A 254 -20.78 1.17 28.35
C SER A 254 -20.16 2.24 27.46
N ASP A 255 -18.95 2.72 27.80
CA ASP A 255 -18.30 3.87 27.22
C ASP A 255 -16.87 3.57 26.76
N GLN A 256 -16.48 2.28 26.72
CA GLN A 256 -15.12 1.86 26.41
C GLN A 256 -15.09 0.64 25.51
N LEU A 257 -14.06 0.56 24.71
CA LEU A 257 -13.75 -0.56 23.83
C LEU A 257 -12.25 -0.85 23.87
N LEU A 258 -11.90 -2.10 24.17
CA LEU A 258 -10.52 -2.60 24.07
C LEU A 258 -10.49 -3.68 23.00
N GLU A 259 -9.60 -3.50 22.02
CA GLU A 259 -9.41 -4.46 20.91
C GLU A 259 -7.97 -4.92 20.86
N LEU A 260 -7.75 -6.22 20.73
CA LEU A 260 -6.46 -6.85 20.46
C LEU A 260 -6.55 -7.58 19.11
N LYS A 261 -5.68 -7.24 18.19
CA LYS A 261 -5.55 -7.92 16.89
C LYS A 261 -4.16 -8.52 16.75
N LEU A 262 -4.11 -9.76 16.28
CA LEU A 262 -2.91 -10.51 15.98
C LEU A 262 -2.94 -10.89 14.51
N GLY A 263 -1.84 -10.68 13.79
CA GLY A 263 -1.71 -11.02 12.37
C GLY A 263 -0.50 -11.89 12.12
N LEU A 264 -0.64 -12.83 11.20
CA LEU A 264 0.44 -13.65 10.67
C LEU A 264 0.29 -13.71 9.15
N GLN A 265 1.35 -13.36 8.43
CA GLN A 265 1.46 -13.56 7.00
C GLN A 265 2.68 -14.42 6.68
N ASP A 266 2.52 -15.37 5.76
CA ASP A 266 3.63 -16.08 5.10
C ASP A 266 3.40 -16.06 3.58
N ILE A 267 4.37 -15.51 2.84
CA ILE A 267 4.42 -15.52 1.38
C ILE A 267 5.67 -16.33 0.99
N PRO A 268 5.53 -17.64 0.73
CA PRO A 268 6.66 -18.50 0.37
C PRO A 268 7.30 -18.15 -0.96
N LEU A 269 6.54 -17.55 -1.87
CA LEU A 269 6.99 -17.13 -3.19
C LEU A 269 6.14 -15.98 -3.71
N GLN A 270 6.78 -14.97 -4.26
CA GLN A 270 6.17 -14.01 -5.18
C GLN A 270 7.19 -13.59 -6.23
N GLY A 271 6.84 -13.82 -7.48
CA GLY A 271 7.59 -13.35 -8.62
C GLY A 271 7.31 -11.87 -8.93
N PHE A 272 8.32 -11.19 -9.45
CA PHE A 272 8.25 -9.77 -9.86
C PHE A 272 8.82 -9.62 -11.26
N PRO A 273 7.98 -9.51 -12.30
CA PRO A 273 8.45 -9.42 -13.69
C PRO A 273 9.39 -8.25 -13.98
N ASN A 274 9.36 -7.21 -13.16
CA ASN A 274 10.15 -5.98 -13.32
C ASN A 274 11.31 -5.85 -12.32
N GLN A 275 11.54 -6.84 -11.51
CA GLN A 275 12.65 -6.88 -10.55
C GLN A 275 13.71 -7.88 -11.01
N ARG A 276 14.96 -7.70 -10.57
CA ARG A 276 16.05 -8.64 -10.90
C ARG A 276 16.01 -9.92 -10.08
N MET A 277 15.46 -9.86 -8.89
CA MET A 277 15.21 -11.00 -8.02
C MET A 277 13.70 -11.14 -7.74
N ASP A 278 13.33 -12.25 -7.16
CA ASP A 278 12.00 -12.53 -6.68
C ASP A 278 12.00 -12.63 -5.17
N MET A 279 10.85 -12.41 -4.55
CA MET A 279 10.64 -12.66 -3.14
C MET A 279 10.49 -14.16 -2.93
N THR A 280 11.46 -14.78 -2.28
CA THR A 280 11.50 -16.23 -2.01
C THR A 280 10.99 -16.57 -0.62
N ARG A 281 10.75 -15.57 0.20
CA ARG A 281 9.96 -15.65 1.43
C ARG A 281 9.67 -14.25 1.98
N ASN A 282 8.46 -14.06 2.53
CA ASN A 282 8.15 -12.95 3.42
C ASN A 282 7.29 -13.48 4.57
N ARG A 283 7.71 -13.24 5.80
CA ARG A 283 6.93 -13.59 6.99
C ARG A 283 6.80 -12.36 7.89
N SER A 284 5.58 -12.02 8.23
CA SER A 284 5.26 -10.92 9.14
C SER A 284 4.40 -11.41 10.30
N GLU A 285 4.72 -10.95 11.50
CA GLU A 285 3.96 -11.18 12.74
C GLU A 285 3.58 -9.81 13.30
N GLN A 286 2.32 -9.62 13.63
CA GLN A 286 1.75 -8.34 14.04
C GLN A 286 0.97 -8.50 15.35
N ILE A 287 1.09 -7.50 16.22
CA ILE A 287 0.26 -7.32 17.41
C ILE A 287 -0.19 -5.87 17.48
N ASN A 288 -1.48 -5.64 17.69
CA ASN A 288 -2.09 -4.33 17.72
C ASN A 288 -3.12 -4.27 18.86
N LEU A 289 -2.86 -3.44 19.85
CA LEU A 289 -3.75 -3.18 20.96
C LEU A 289 -4.34 -1.77 20.81
N HIS A 290 -5.65 -1.68 20.79
CA HIS A 290 -6.39 -0.44 20.60
C HIS A 290 -7.41 -0.25 21.70
N TYR A 291 -7.36 0.91 22.36
CA TYR A 291 -8.31 1.32 23.40
C TYR A 291 -9.03 2.59 22.99
N ARG A 292 -10.34 2.62 23.15
CA ARG A 292 -11.18 3.81 22.97
C ARG A 292 -12.05 4.00 24.18
N GLN A 293 -12.19 5.27 24.62
CA GLN A 293 -13.08 5.64 25.69
C GLN A 293 -13.85 6.91 25.33
N GLN A 294 -15.14 6.88 25.52
CA GLN A 294 -15.99 8.06 25.47
C GLN A 294 -16.07 8.69 26.87
N LEU A 295 -15.88 10.00 26.94
CA LEU A 295 -15.93 10.81 28.13
C LEU A 295 -16.92 11.96 27.92
N GLU A 296 -17.35 12.65 29.00
CA GLU A 296 -18.28 13.77 28.89
C GLU A 296 -17.76 14.89 27.96
N TRP A 297 -16.45 15.11 27.94
CA TRP A 297 -15.82 16.17 27.16
C TRP A 297 -15.41 15.73 25.74
N GLY A 298 -15.52 14.43 25.38
CA GLY A 298 -15.13 13.90 24.09
C GLY A 298 -14.62 12.47 24.10
N ASN A 299 -13.65 12.14 23.26
CA ASN A 299 -13.14 10.78 23.11
C ASN A 299 -11.63 10.71 23.29
N VAL A 300 -11.14 9.60 23.87
CA VAL A 300 -9.73 9.22 23.89
C VAL A 300 -9.55 7.95 23.06
N ASP A 301 -8.52 7.96 22.22
CA ASP A 301 -8.11 6.84 21.37
C ASP A 301 -6.62 6.59 21.64
N ALA A 302 -6.27 5.39 22.08
CA ALA A 302 -4.91 4.98 22.37
C ALA A 302 -4.58 3.68 21.67
N ARG A 303 -3.43 3.61 21.03
CA ARG A 303 -2.97 2.43 20.28
C ARG A 303 -1.51 2.16 20.55
N ILE A 304 -1.18 0.88 20.70
CA ILE A 304 0.20 0.39 20.72
C ILE A 304 0.25 -0.80 19.77
N TYR A 305 1.27 -0.84 18.93
CA TYR A 305 1.47 -1.96 17.99
C TYR A 305 2.93 -2.34 17.85
N HIS A 306 3.14 -3.59 17.47
CA HIS A 306 4.43 -4.12 17.08
C HIS A 306 4.28 -5.02 15.86
N GLU A 307 5.22 -4.87 14.93
CA GLU A 307 5.38 -5.72 13.75
C GLU A 307 6.81 -6.21 13.67
N GLN A 308 6.97 -7.49 13.35
CA GLN A 308 8.25 -8.08 12.99
C GLN A 308 8.14 -8.71 11.60
N THR A 309 9.03 -8.32 10.69
CA THR A 309 9.06 -8.85 9.32
C THR A 309 10.43 -9.45 9.02
N GLN A 310 10.42 -10.65 8.44
CA GLN A 310 11.56 -11.33 7.85
C GLN A 310 11.29 -11.50 6.36
N HIS A 311 12.16 -10.96 5.53
CA HIS A 311 12.03 -10.98 4.09
C HIS A 311 13.27 -11.56 3.44
N ARG A 312 13.09 -12.34 2.37
CA ARG A 312 14.16 -12.93 1.60
C ARG A 312 13.92 -12.73 0.10
N MET A 313 14.94 -12.29 -0.59
CA MET A 313 14.99 -12.27 -2.05
C MET A 313 16.08 -13.23 -2.55
N ASN A 314 15.84 -13.79 -3.73
CA ASN A 314 16.83 -14.53 -4.50
C ASN A 314 16.35 -14.63 -5.95
N PHE A 315 17.10 -15.29 -6.82
CA PHE A 315 16.63 -15.68 -8.13
C PHE A 315 15.73 -16.91 -7.98
N SER A 316 14.50 -16.84 -8.49
CA SER A 316 13.60 -17.98 -8.61
C SER A 316 13.91 -18.80 -9.87
N ASP A 317 13.12 -19.84 -10.10
CA ASP A 317 13.30 -20.77 -11.23
C ASP A 317 13.33 -20.07 -12.59
N ASP A 318 12.55 -19.01 -12.79
CA ASP A 318 12.54 -18.25 -14.04
C ASP A 318 13.79 -17.39 -14.25
N LYS A 319 14.44 -16.96 -13.18
CA LYS A 319 15.55 -16.00 -13.17
C LYS A 319 16.85 -16.56 -12.64
N GLN A 320 16.95 -17.83 -12.36
CA GLN A 320 18.08 -18.38 -11.64
C GLN A 320 19.41 -17.97 -12.25
N TYR A 321 20.25 -17.42 -11.42
CA TYR A 321 21.57 -16.91 -11.79
C TYR A 321 22.65 -17.86 -11.30
N TRP A 322 23.56 -18.18 -12.22
CA TRP A 322 24.78 -18.94 -11.92
C TRP A 322 25.99 -18.10 -12.27
N TYR A 323 26.87 -17.89 -11.31
CA TYR A 323 28.17 -17.25 -11.52
C TYR A 323 29.25 -18.14 -10.94
N GLY A 324 30.00 -18.82 -11.78
CA GLY A 324 30.87 -19.88 -11.34
C GLY A 324 30.06 -21.00 -10.66
N ASN A 325 30.32 -21.24 -9.38
CA ASN A 325 29.56 -22.18 -8.56
C ASN A 325 28.52 -21.53 -7.63
N ALA A 326 28.23 -20.23 -7.81
CA ALA A 326 27.22 -19.53 -7.02
C ALA A 326 25.83 -19.76 -7.61
N PRO A 327 24.90 -20.40 -6.88
CA PRO A 327 23.56 -20.74 -7.39
C PRO A 327 22.52 -19.63 -7.16
N GLY A 328 22.93 -18.41 -6.99
CA GLY A 328 22.07 -17.28 -6.73
C GLY A 328 22.76 -16.22 -5.89
N MET A 329 22.00 -15.28 -5.38
CA MET A 329 22.48 -14.15 -4.58
C MET A 329 21.50 -13.85 -3.44
N PRO A 330 21.45 -14.72 -2.41
CA PRO A 330 20.46 -14.60 -1.35
C PRO A 330 20.64 -13.31 -0.56
N MET A 331 19.56 -12.53 -0.45
CA MET A 331 19.45 -11.32 0.32
C MET A 331 18.39 -11.52 1.39
N GLU A 332 18.65 -11.08 2.60
CA GLU A 332 17.75 -11.15 3.73
C GLU A 332 17.60 -9.80 4.40
N THR A 333 16.36 -9.49 4.83
CA THR A 333 16.10 -8.36 5.72
C THR A 333 15.33 -8.81 6.95
N ALA A 334 15.58 -8.12 8.06
CA ALA A 334 14.80 -8.23 9.27
C ALA A 334 14.40 -6.83 9.73
N GLY A 335 13.09 -6.59 9.79
CA GLY A 335 12.50 -5.33 10.23
C GLY A 335 11.71 -5.50 11.52
N HIS A 336 11.82 -4.51 12.43
CA HIS A 336 11.04 -4.41 13.66
C HIS A 336 10.43 -3.01 13.73
N ASN A 337 9.12 -2.93 13.76
CA ASN A 337 8.36 -1.69 13.78
C ASN A 337 7.48 -1.64 15.03
N THR A 338 7.72 -0.69 15.91
CA THR A 338 6.93 -0.49 17.13
C THR A 338 6.36 0.92 17.11
N GLY A 339 5.06 1.06 17.29
CA GLY A 339 4.41 2.36 17.33
C GLY A 339 3.44 2.51 18.48
N ALA A 340 3.21 3.76 18.86
CA ALA A 340 2.19 4.17 19.80
C ALA A 340 1.52 5.46 19.31
N VAL A 341 0.21 5.54 19.49
CA VAL A 341 -0.61 6.71 19.16
C VAL A 341 -1.50 7.01 20.34
N LEU A 342 -1.56 8.27 20.73
CA LEU A 342 -2.54 8.78 21.66
C LEU A 342 -3.24 9.98 21.05
N LYS A 343 -4.56 9.95 21.00
CA LYS A 343 -5.40 11.01 20.44
C LYS A 343 -6.56 11.32 21.37
N ALA A 344 -6.87 12.59 21.52
CA ALA A 344 -8.04 13.09 22.22
C ALA A 344 -8.85 13.99 21.28
N ASP A 345 -10.12 13.69 21.11
CA ASP A 345 -11.09 14.53 20.41
C ASP A 345 -11.88 15.29 21.47
N TRP A 346 -11.60 16.57 21.67
CA TRP A 346 -12.19 17.42 22.70
C TRP A 346 -13.30 18.27 22.09
N VAL A 347 -14.53 18.07 22.53
CA VAL A 347 -15.70 18.87 22.14
C VAL A 347 -15.72 20.16 22.99
N LEU A 348 -15.34 21.29 22.39
CA LEU A 348 -15.26 22.58 23.06
C LEU A 348 -16.64 23.25 23.10
N SER A 349 -17.46 23.08 22.07
CA SER A 349 -18.81 23.60 21.95
C SER A 349 -19.62 22.75 20.96
N GLU A 350 -20.88 23.09 20.69
CA GLU A 350 -21.68 22.46 19.63
C GLU A 350 -21.09 22.68 18.23
N ARG A 351 -20.21 23.66 18.04
CA ARG A 351 -19.61 24.04 16.77
C ARG A 351 -18.14 23.69 16.67
N ASP A 352 -17.44 23.58 17.80
CA ASP A 352 -15.99 23.49 17.84
C ASP A 352 -15.51 22.20 18.46
N LYS A 353 -14.58 21.55 17.78
CA LYS A 353 -13.87 20.37 18.26
C LYS A 353 -12.37 20.56 18.08
N LEU A 354 -11.60 20.27 19.11
CA LEU A 354 -10.15 20.25 19.09
C LEU A 354 -9.67 18.82 19.16
N ILE A 355 -8.84 18.42 18.20
CA ILE A 355 -8.18 17.11 18.15
C ILE A 355 -6.73 17.33 18.52
N LEU A 356 -6.28 16.71 19.61
CA LEU A 356 -4.90 16.72 20.06
C LEU A 356 -4.33 15.30 19.98
N GLY A 357 -3.06 15.17 19.65
CA GLY A 357 -2.46 13.86 19.69
C GLY A 357 -0.95 13.84 19.61
N SER A 358 -0.43 12.66 19.89
CA SER A 358 0.98 12.33 19.75
C SER A 358 1.16 10.95 19.09
N GLU A 359 2.24 10.81 18.35
CA GLU A 359 2.64 9.54 17.71
C GLU A 359 4.11 9.27 17.97
N LEU A 360 4.40 8.03 18.30
CA LEU A 360 5.77 7.50 18.41
C LEU A 360 5.89 6.32 17.44
N GLN A 361 7.00 6.26 16.70
CA GLN A 361 7.37 5.09 15.90
C GLN A 361 8.87 4.83 16.05
N ARG A 362 9.22 3.57 16.26
CA ARG A 362 10.61 3.09 16.30
C ARG A 362 10.73 1.97 15.27
N TYR A 363 11.52 2.21 14.26
CA TYR A 363 11.83 1.22 13.23
C TYR A 363 13.31 0.83 13.31
N ARG A 364 13.56 -0.48 13.25
CA ARG A 364 14.89 -1.09 13.23
C ARG A 364 14.95 -2.05 12.07
N MET A 365 16.07 -2.04 11.34
CA MET A 365 16.24 -2.90 10.19
C MET A 365 17.69 -3.34 10.01
N ASN A 366 17.84 -4.59 9.61
CA ASN A 366 19.09 -5.12 9.06
C ASN A 366 18.83 -5.63 7.64
N ASP A 367 19.77 -5.37 6.74
CA ASP A 367 19.80 -5.86 5.37
C ASP A 367 21.18 -6.44 5.10
N TRP A 368 21.21 -7.73 4.80
CA TRP A 368 22.47 -8.46 4.53
C TRP A 368 22.28 -9.49 3.43
N TRP A 369 23.41 -9.82 2.80
CA TRP A 369 23.47 -10.73 1.69
C TRP A 369 24.48 -11.83 2.02
N ASN A 370 24.00 -13.05 2.17
CA ASN A 370 24.85 -14.19 2.53
C ASN A 370 25.80 -14.52 1.40
N ALA A 371 27.00 -14.98 1.74
CA ALA A 371 27.96 -15.44 0.75
C ALA A 371 27.35 -16.57 -0.11
N SER A 372 27.63 -16.54 -1.40
CA SER A 372 27.14 -17.53 -2.37
C SER A 372 28.25 -17.99 -3.29
N GLY A 373 28.49 -19.31 -3.32
CA GLY A 373 29.60 -19.92 -4.03
C GLY A 373 30.95 -19.63 -3.37
N THR A 374 32.03 -19.86 -4.13
CA THR A 374 33.43 -19.62 -3.70
C THR A 374 34.13 -18.53 -4.51
N GLY A 375 33.43 -17.94 -5.48
CA GLY A 375 33.94 -16.89 -6.36
C GLY A 375 34.06 -15.55 -5.65
N MET A 376 35.10 -14.76 -6.01
CA MET A 376 35.46 -13.52 -5.35
C MET A 376 34.41 -12.39 -5.46
N MET A 377 33.38 -12.54 -6.27
CA MET A 377 32.35 -11.49 -6.40
C MET A 377 31.29 -11.56 -5.29
N MET A 378 30.98 -12.76 -4.75
CA MET A 378 29.90 -12.98 -3.78
C MET A 378 30.35 -13.82 -2.56
N ALA A 379 31.65 -13.92 -2.31
CA ALA A 379 32.25 -14.66 -1.20
C ALA A 379 33.58 -14.00 -0.78
N PRO A 380 34.20 -14.38 0.37
CA PRO A 380 33.75 -15.41 1.32
C PRO A 380 32.84 -14.87 2.44
N ASN A 381 32.72 -13.54 2.63
CA ASN A 381 32.01 -12.94 3.77
C ASN A 381 30.54 -12.60 3.41
N THR A 382 29.77 -12.28 4.40
CA THR A 382 28.43 -11.67 4.22
C THR A 382 28.59 -10.21 3.82
N PHE A 383 27.88 -9.79 2.78
CA PHE A 383 27.74 -8.39 2.43
C PHE A 383 26.72 -7.73 3.38
N ILE A 384 27.10 -6.63 4.01
CA ILE A 384 26.25 -5.85 4.92
C ILE A 384 25.84 -4.56 4.18
N ASN A 385 24.56 -4.48 3.82
CA ASN A 385 23.99 -3.32 3.13
C ASN A 385 23.55 -2.25 4.14
N ILE A 386 22.74 -2.64 5.13
CA ILE A 386 22.34 -1.80 6.26
C ILE A 386 22.50 -2.64 7.54
N LYS A 387 23.22 -2.10 8.52
CA LYS A 387 23.41 -2.73 9.82
C LYS A 387 22.79 -1.86 10.90
N ASP A 388 21.94 -2.45 11.74
CA ASP A 388 21.30 -1.77 12.86
C ASP A 388 20.67 -0.42 12.43
N GLY A 389 20.06 -0.40 11.23
CA GLY A 389 19.43 0.78 10.69
C GLY A 389 18.30 1.25 11.60
N GLU A 390 18.30 2.53 11.95
CA GLU A 390 17.33 3.14 12.84
C GLU A 390 16.55 4.25 12.15
N ARG A 391 15.22 4.28 12.32
CA ARG A 391 14.38 5.41 11.97
C ARG A 391 13.33 5.61 13.05
N ASN A 392 13.54 6.61 13.90
CA ASN A 392 12.68 6.92 15.04
C ASN A 392 11.91 8.20 14.77
N ARG A 393 10.61 8.19 14.99
CA ARG A 393 9.71 9.33 14.79
C ARG A 393 8.96 9.65 16.06
N LEU A 394 8.89 10.94 16.39
CA LEU A 394 8.05 11.46 17.47
C LEU A 394 7.31 12.69 16.92
N ALA A 395 6.00 12.67 17.02
CA ALA A 395 5.17 13.76 16.56
C ALA A 395 4.14 14.18 17.60
N ILE A 396 3.80 15.48 17.59
CA ILE A 396 2.65 16.06 18.25
C ILE A 396 1.83 16.83 17.23
N PHE A 397 0.52 16.84 17.38
CA PHE A 397 -0.37 17.58 16.48
C PHE A 397 -1.58 18.13 17.21
N ALA A 398 -2.10 19.21 16.63
CA ALA A 398 -3.36 19.83 17.03
C ALA A 398 -4.16 20.14 15.75
N GLU A 399 -5.47 19.91 15.82
CA GLU A 399 -6.38 20.14 14.71
C GLU A 399 -7.69 20.70 15.26
N TRP A 400 -8.15 21.82 14.71
CA TRP A 400 -9.39 22.48 15.08
C TRP A 400 -10.41 22.34 13.97
N GLU A 401 -11.54 21.74 14.31
CA GLU A 401 -12.73 21.62 13.45
C GLU A 401 -13.77 22.63 13.97
N THR A 402 -14.33 23.43 13.04
CA THR A 402 -15.39 24.40 13.42
C THR A 402 -16.45 24.53 12.34
N GLN A 403 -17.71 24.60 12.79
CA GLN A 403 -18.88 24.87 11.98
C GLN A 403 -19.26 26.34 12.12
N TRP A 404 -18.78 27.19 11.19
CA TRP A 404 -19.03 28.64 11.22
C TRP A 404 -20.49 29.00 11.03
N SER A 405 -21.18 28.25 10.17
CA SER A 405 -22.60 28.36 9.88
C SER A 405 -23.15 27.00 9.41
N PRO A 406 -24.46 26.83 9.21
CA PRO A 406 -25.00 25.59 8.67
C PRO A 406 -24.39 25.16 7.32
N THR A 407 -23.81 26.11 6.57
CA THR A 407 -23.27 25.89 5.23
C THR A 407 -21.74 25.94 5.16
N TRP A 408 -21.05 26.44 6.20
CA TRP A 408 -19.60 26.60 6.20
C TRP A 408 -18.94 25.84 7.33
N PHE A 409 -17.97 25.00 6.97
CA PHE A 409 -17.10 24.23 7.87
C PHE A 409 -15.64 24.45 7.55
N SER A 410 -14.77 24.42 8.54
CA SER A 410 -13.33 24.37 8.34
C SER A 410 -12.62 23.40 9.29
N GLN A 411 -11.48 22.90 8.84
CA GLN A 411 -10.55 22.08 9.60
C GLN A 411 -9.14 22.61 9.39
N LEU A 412 -8.52 23.06 10.49
CA LEU A 412 -7.18 23.65 10.49
C LEU A 412 -6.27 22.82 11.39
N GLY A 413 -5.12 22.43 10.90
CA GLY A 413 -4.22 21.56 11.65
C GLY A 413 -2.76 21.95 11.54
N VAL A 414 -2.00 21.69 12.61
CA VAL A 414 -0.55 21.80 12.67
C VAL A 414 0.04 20.55 13.31
N ARG A 415 1.16 20.08 12.78
CA ARG A 415 1.92 18.95 13.31
C ARG A 415 3.39 19.29 13.33
N SER A 416 4.07 18.96 14.40
CA SER A 416 5.52 18.99 14.53
C SER A 416 6.02 17.56 14.71
N GLU A 417 7.03 17.19 13.92
CA GLU A 417 7.57 15.84 13.92
C GLU A 417 9.09 15.86 13.89
N ARG A 418 9.71 15.06 14.74
CA ARG A 418 11.13 14.82 14.74
C ARG A 418 11.43 13.42 14.24
N VAL A 419 12.31 13.32 13.24
CA VAL A 419 12.78 12.06 12.66
C VAL A 419 14.29 11.93 12.92
N ARG A 420 14.69 10.86 13.62
CA ARG A 420 16.09 10.53 13.85
C ARG A 420 16.43 9.24 13.12
N MET A 421 17.56 9.25 12.44
CA MET A 421 18.04 8.13 11.64
C MET A 421 19.51 7.87 11.92
N ASP A 422 19.91 6.59 11.87
CA ASP A 422 21.31 6.17 11.94
C ASP A 422 21.48 4.79 11.29
N SER A 423 22.73 4.41 11.03
CA SER A 423 23.09 3.08 10.53
C SER A 423 24.49 2.73 11.01
N GLY A 424 24.72 1.46 11.32
CA GLY A 424 26.02 0.92 11.71
C GLY A 424 26.99 0.81 10.54
N ALA A 425 28.16 0.25 10.82
CA ALA A 425 29.22 0.06 9.84
C ALA A 425 28.85 -1.06 8.83
N VAL A 426 29.26 -0.87 7.58
CA VAL A 426 28.98 -1.76 6.45
C VAL A 426 30.26 -2.45 5.94
N ALA A 427 30.10 -3.56 5.21
CA ALA A 427 31.19 -4.29 4.60
C ALA A 427 30.72 -5.03 3.34
N GLY A 428 31.62 -5.20 2.37
CA GLY A 428 31.38 -6.02 1.20
C GLY A 428 31.67 -7.51 1.43
N TYR A 429 31.41 -8.35 0.41
CA TYR A 429 31.75 -9.77 0.45
C TYR A 429 33.24 -10.04 0.61
N ASN A 430 34.08 -9.14 0.15
CA ASN A 430 35.54 -9.18 0.30
C ASN A 430 36.18 -7.82 -0.03
N ASN A 431 37.40 -7.64 0.43
CA ASN A 431 38.10 -6.35 0.26
C ASN A 431 38.57 -6.12 -1.20
N MET A 432 38.74 -7.18 -1.99
CA MET A 432 39.25 -7.04 -3.36
C MET A 432 38.20 -6.45 -4.30
N ALA A 433 36.94 -6.93 -4.24
CA ALA A 433 35.87 -6.44 -5.10
C ALA A 433 35.16 -5.19 -4.54
N TYR A 434 35.12 -5.03 -3.22
CA TYR A 434 34.31 -3.99 -2.55
C TYR A 434 35.17 -2.95 -1.80
N GLY A 435 36.43 -3.24 -1.51
CA GLY A 435 37.32 -2.39 -0.72
C GLY A 435 37.34 -2.76 0.75
N ASP A 436 38.39 -2.34 1.45
CA ASP A 436 38.57 -2.52 2.89
C ASP A 436 37.62 -1.60 3.67
N PRO A 437 36.72 -2.10 4.51
CA PRO A 437 35.78 -1.30 5.28
C PRO A 437 36.45 -0.38 6.33
N THR A 438 37.74 -0.54 6.63
CA THR A 438 38.51 0.30 7.52
C THR A 438 39.29 1.40 6.82
N SER A 439 39.44 1.35 5.50
CA SER A 439 40.19 2.30 4.70
C SER A 439 39.38 3.59 4.42
N THR A 440 39.96 4.75 4.66
CA THR A 440 39.31 6.05 4.40
C THR A 440 39.14 6.36 2.91
N THR A 441 39.67 5.53 2.01
CA THR A 441 39.61 5.74 0.54
C THR A 441 38.74 4.70 -0.17
N SER A 442 38.39 3.60 0.46
CA SER A 442 37.50 2.60 -0.09
C SER A 442 36.03 3.02 0.07
N ILE A 443 35.15 2.47 -0.78
CA ILE A 443 33.71 2.81 -0.75
C ILE A 443 33.08 2.52 0.62
N PRO A 444 33.19 1.29 1.18
CA PRO A 444 32.63 1.00 2.50
C PRO A 444 33.33 1.78 3.61
N GLY A 445 34.63 2.00 3.48
CA GLY A 445 35.38 2.77 4.47
C GLY A 445 35.01 4.25 4.49
N ILE A 446 34.82 4.90 3.33
CA ILE A 446 34.28 6.28 3.25
C ILE A 446 32.91 6.33 3.95
N PHE A 447 32.01 5.38 3.66
CA PHE A 447 30.71 5.30 4.33
C PHE A 447 30.85 5.16 5.85
N ASN A 448 31.74 4.25 6.31
CA ASN A 448 31.95 3.97 7.73
C ASN A 448 32.55 5.14 8.51
N HIS A 449 33.37 5.99 7.87
CA HIS A 449 33.96 7.19 8.46
C HIS A 449 33.09 8.46 8.29
N SER A 450 32.00 8.40 7.50
CA SER A 450 31.07 9.49 7.35
C SER A 450 30.14 9.62 8.57
N ASP A 451 29.67 10.83 8.82
CA ASP A 451 28.55 11.04 9.74
C ASP A 451 27.27 10.47 9.10
N ARG A 452 26.69 9.47 9.75
CA ARG A 452 25.48 8.77 9.31
C ARG A 452 24.24 9.22 10.07
N GLN A 453 24.41 10.06 11.11
CA GLN A 453 23.27 10.55 11.88
C GLN A 453 22.42 11.52 11.04
N GLY A 454 21.15 11.22 10.92
CA GLY A 454 20.13 12.10 10.38
C GLY A 454 19.20 12.61 11.49
N ASN A 455 18.90 13.91 11.51
CA ASN A 455 18.02 14.51 12.49
C ASN A 455 17.19 15.59 11.81
N ASP A 456 16.00 15.21 11.37
CA ASP A 456 15.09 16.09 10.65
C ASP A 456 14.01 16.62 11.61
N HIS A 457 13.66 17.88 11.44
CA HIS A 457 12.55 18.52 12.13
C HIS A 457 11.51 19.01 11.12
N ASN A 458 10.38 18.34 11.09
CA ASN A 458 9.34 18.51 10.11
C ASN A 458 8.15 19.28 10.71
N ILE A 459 7.56 20.17 9.92
CA ILE A 459 6.32 20.86 10.26
C ILE A 459 5.32 20.59 9.15
N ASP A 460 4.14 20.12 9.50
CA ASP A 460 3.01 19.97 8.57
C ASP A 460 1.90 20.92 8.96
N VAL A 461 1.25 21.49 7.95
CA VAL A 461 0.05 22.32 8.10
C VAL A 461 -1.01 21.84 7.14
N SER A 462 -2.27 21.79 7.57
CA SER A 462 -3.41 21.56 6.70
C SER A 462 -4.53 22.54 7.00
N ALA A 463 -5.14 23.08 5.96
CA ALA A 463 -6.31 23.92 6.04
C ALA A 463 -7.32 23.47 4.99
N VAL A 464 -8.49 23.07 5.43
CA VAL A 464 -9.57 22.61 4.59
C VAL A 464 -10.83 23.40 4.89
N PHE A 465 -11.56 23.76 3.85
CA PHE A 465 -12.82 24.47 3.93
C PHE A 465 -13.87 23.74 3.12
N ARG A 466 -15.06 23.60 3.67
CA ARG A 466 -16.23 23.08 2.99
C ARG A 466 -17.33 24.13 2.96
N PHE A 467 -17.89 24.33 1.77
CA PHE A 467 -19.12 25.07 1.55
C PHE A 467 -20.18 24.11 1.02
N ALA A 468 -21.29 23.94 1.75
CA ALA A 468 -22.41 23.09 1.39
C ALA A 468 -23.72 23.87 1.63
N PRO A 469 -24.21 24.61 0.63
CA PRO A 469 -25.43 25.41 0.77
C PRO A 469 -26.69 24.54 0.93
N ASP A 470 -26.68 23.32 0.37
CA ASP A 470 -27.73 22.34 0.48
C ASP A 470 -27.18 20.91 0.43
N SER A 471 -28.05 19.92 0.51
CA SER A 471 -27.67 18.49 0.47
C SER A 471 -27.18 18.01 -0.91
N ASN A 472 -27.40 18.77 -1.95
CA ASN A 472 -27.12 18.37 -3.33
C ASN A 472 -25.80 18.94 -3.86
N PHE A 473 -25.29 19.99 -3.25
CA PHE A 473 -24.10 20.67 -3.72
C PHE A 473 -23.09 20.93 -2.59
N SER A 474 -21.84 20.59 -2.80
CA SER A 474 -20.75 21.02 -1.93
C SER A 474 -19.48 21.35 -2.71
N VAL A 475 -18.70 22.24 -2.17
CA VAL A 475 -17.33 22.56 -2.62
C VAL A 475 -16.41 22.41 -1.43
N ASP A 476 -15.44 21.51 -1.56
CA ASP A 476 -14.34 21.39 -0.64
C ASP A 476 -13.11 22.03 -1.27
N GLY A 477 -12.35 22.78 -0.51
CA GLY A 477 -11.11 23.36 -0.96
C GLY A 477 -10.09 23.45 0.16
N GLY A 478 -8.81 23.49 -0.17
CA GLY A 478 -7.83 23.62 0.87
C GLY A 478 -6.38 23.68 0.41
N TYR A 479 -5.53 23.84 1.40
CA TYR A 479 -4.09 23.92 1.29
C TYR A 479 -3.40 22.97 2.27
N ALA A 480 -2.37 22.28 1.82
CA ALA A 480 -1.48 21.50 2.68
C ALA A 480 -0.01 21.86 2.46
N TYR A 481 0.72 22.02 3.54
CA TYR A 481 2.17 22.03 3.59
C TYR A 481 2.59 20.74 4.32
N LYS A 482 3.22 19.81 3.62
CA LYS A 482 3.54 18.48 4.12
C LYS A 482 5.00 18.17 3.89
N THR A 483 5.57 17.37 4.81
CA THR A 483 6.97 16.99 4.79
C THR A 483 7.13 15.47 4.83
N ARG A 484 8.21 14.96 4.21
CA ARG A 484 8.63 13.57 4.29
C ARG A 484 10.15 13.48 4.44
N SER A 485 10.62 12.84 5.49
CA SER A 485 12.04 12.51 5.63
C SER A 485 12.43 11.31 4.76
N PRO A 486 13.68 11.22 4.30
CA PRO A 486 14.16 10.05 3.56
C PRO A 486 13.91 8.74 4.31
N ASN A 487 13.81 7.62 3.59
CA ASN A 487 13.82 6.30 4.19
C ASN A 487 15.27 5.78 4.41
N LEU A 488 15.39 4.60 5.02
CA LEU A 488 16.71 4.02 5.31
C LEU A 488 17.48 3.65 4.05
N TYR A 489 16.80 3.15 3.01
CA TYR A 489 17.44 2.78 1.76
C TYR A 489 17.87 3.99 0.93
N GLU A 490 17.03 5.02 0.85
CA GLU A 490 17.36 6.27 0.17
C GLU A 490 18.63 6.92 0.74
N ARG A 491 18.86 6.78 2.05
CA ARG A 491 20.00 7.41 2.73
C ARG A 491 21.21 6.50 2.85
N TYR A 492 21.07 5.19 3.17
CA TYR A 492 22.16 4.36 3.67
C TYR A 492 22.65 3.26 2.71
N THR A 493 22.04 3.01 1.56
CA THR A 493 22.64 2.11 0.58
C THR A 493 23.93 2.72 0.04
N TRP A 494 25.01 1.94 0.06
CA TRP A 494 26.37 2.47 -0.13
C TRP A 494 27.11 1.90 -1.35
N ALA A 495 26.79 0.69 -1.81
CA ALA A 495 27.47 0.06 -2.93
C ALA A 495 27.24 0.84 -4.23
N ASN A 496 28.27 1.43 -4.80
CA ASN A 496 28.17 2.44 -5.85
C ASN A 496 28.91 2.13 -7.14
N SER A 497 29.52 0.98 -7.30
CA SER A 497 30.21 0.66 -8.56
C SER A 497 30.16 -0.82 -8.86
N ASN A 498 30.21 -1.18 -10.13
CA ASN A 498 30.36 -2.53 -10.73
C ASN A 498 29.89 -3.72 -9.87
N THR A 499 29.23 -3.44 -8.76
CA THR A 499 28.83 -4.46 -7.81
C THR A 499 27.46 -4.98 -8.22
N MET A 500 27.32 -6.29 -8.18
CA MET A 500 26.03 -6.94 -8.40
C MET A 500 24.95 -6.38 -7.44
N VAL A 501 25.31 -6.05 -6.20
CA VAL A 501 24.39 -5.54 -5.18
C VAL A 501 23.72 -4.24 -5.61
N MET A 502 24.47 -3.28 -6.18
CA MET A 502 23.89 -2.03 -6.69
C MET A 502 22.81 -2.31 -7.74
N ASN A 503 23.04 -3.28 -8.62
CA ASN A 503 22.06 -3.64 -9.64
C ASN A 503 20.80 -4.29 -9.08
N MET A 504 20.91 -4.94 -7.92
CA MET A 504 19.77 -5.57 -7.24
C MET A 504 18.94 -4.56 -6.45
N ASN A 505 19.49 -3.42 -6.08
CA ASN A 505 18.75 -2.29 -5.50
C ASN A 505 17.96 -1.57 -6.60
N ASN A 506 16.95 -2.24 -7.12
CA ASN A 506 16.06 -1.76 -8.18
C ASN A 506 14.74 -1.28 -7.57
N TRP A 507 14.78 -0.17 -6.84
CA TRP A 507 13.68 0.31 -5.99
C TRP A 507 12.36 0.53 -6.71
N PHE A 508 12.43 0.83 -8.01
CA PHE A 508 11.25 1.28 -8.75
C PHE A 508 10.79 0.30 -9.83
N GLY A 509 11.42 -0.88 -9.95
CA GLY A 509 11.08 -1.84 -10.99
C GLY A 509 11.44 -1.38 -12.41
N ASP A 510 12.41 -0.49 -12.55
CA ASP A 510 12.87 0.04 -13.83
C ASP A 510 14.12 -0.68 -14.37
N GLY A 511 14.67 -1.63 -13.63
CA GLY A 511 15.85 -2.40 -13.99
C GLY A 511 17.19 -1.71 -13.73
N ASN A 512 17.17 -0.44 -13.29
CA ASN A 512 18.36 0.34 -12.98
C ASN A 512 18.96 -0.05 -11.62
N GLY A 513 20.23 0.31 -11.40
CA GLY A 513 20.89 0.15 -10.11
C GLY A 513 20.93 1.47 -9.35
N TYR A 514 20.73 1.41 -8.03
CA TYR A 514 20.66 2.61 -7.20
C TYR A 514 21.65 2.57 -6.03
N VAL A 515 22.15 3.75 -5.68
CA VAL A 515 22.92 4.01 -4.47
C VAL A 515 22.33 5.20 -3.72
N GLY A 516 22.30 5.11 -2.40
CA GLY A 516 21.76 6.13 -1.51
C GLY A 516 22.64 7.37 -1.39
N ASN A 517 22.15 8.33 -0.62
CA ASN A 517 22.88 9.57 -0.35
C ASN A 517 22.63 10.02 1.12
N LEU A 518 23.69 10.04 1.92
CA LEU A 518 23.67 10.44 3.33
C LEU A 518 23.17 11.89 3.54
N GLN A 519 23.30 12.75 2.52
CA GLN A 519 23.00 14.20 2.61
C GLN A 519 21.58 14.57 2.17
N LEU A 520 20.70 13.58 1.96
CA LEU A 520 19.32 13.85 1.60
C LEU A 520 18.58 14.63 2.69
N LYS A 521 17.85 15.65 2.24
CA LYS A 521 16.96 16.48 3.05
C LYS A 521 15.52 15.99 2.94
N PRO A 522 14.64 16.32 3.89
CA PRO A 522 13.22 16.07 3.77
C PRO A 522 12.61 16.72 2.51
N GLU A 523 11.70 16.00 1.86
CA GLU A 523 10.84 16.56 0.81
C GLU A 523 9.79 17.48 1.44
N ILE A 524 9.43 18.55 0.76
CA ILE A 524 8.44 19.53 1.21
C ILE A 524 7.44 19.78 0.08
N ALA A 525 6.21 19.30 0.26
CA ALA A 525 5.13 19.49 -0.68
C ALA A 525 4.16 20.59 -0.24
N GLN A 526 3.78 21.44 -1.18
CA GLN A 526 2.70 22.41 -1.06
C GLN A 526 1.61 22.03 -2.04
N THR A 527 0.44 21.66 -1.54
CA THR A 527 -0.68 21.17 -2.33
C THR A 527 -1.88 22.10 -2.19
N LEU A 528 -2.43 22.50 -3.32
CA LEU A 528 -3.75 23.11 -3.44
C LEU A 528 -4.67 22.09 -4.10
N SER A 529 -5.85 21.86 -3.54
CA SER A 529 -6.89 21.06 -4.19
C SER A 529 -8.27 21.61 -3.90
N ALA A 530 -9.19 21.32 -4.81
CA ALA A 530 -10.59 21.58 -4.63
C ALA A 530 -11.39 20.36 -5.11
N THR A 531 -12.56 20.14 -4.52
CA THR A 531 -13.52 19.13 -4.99
C THR A 531 -14.88 19.76 -5.09
N ILE A 532 -15.46 19.74 -6.27
CA ILE A 532 -16.84 20.11 -6.52
C ILE A 532 -17.66 18.82 -6.54
N HIS A 533 -18.62 18.72 -5.66
CA HIS A 533 -19.52 17.58 -5.58
C HIS A 533 -20.96 18.06 -5.81
N TRP A 534 -21.62 17.47 -6.80
CA TRP A 534 -23.03 17.69 -7.09
C TRP A 534 -23.76 16.38 -7.19
N GLN A 535 -24.88 16.26 -6.47
CA GLN A 535 -25.72 15.08 -6.47
C GLN A 535 -27.20 15.47 -6.53
N ASN A 536 -28.00 14.69 -7.23
CA ASN A 536 -29.44 14.82 -7.23
C ASN A 536 -30.07 13.42 -7.38
N PHE A 537 -30.11 12.68 -6.28
CA PHE A 537 -30.64 11.32 -6.28
C PHE A 537 -32.17 11.27 -6.33
N VAL A 538 -32.86 12.31 -5.87
CA VAL A 538 -34.32 12.32 -5.80
C VAL A 538 -34.93 12.45 -7.19
N ASP A 539 -34.45 13.40 -8.00
CA ASP A 539 -35.06 13.71 -9.28
C ASP A 539 -34.39 13.02 -10.49
N SER A 540 -33.09 12.91 -10.48
CA SER A 540 -32.32 12.47 -11.65
C SER A 540 -31.40 11.29 -11.44
N GLY A 541 -31.18 10.86 -10.18
CA GLY A 541 -30.24 9.78 -9.84
C GLY A 541 -28.80 10.04 -10.29
N ILE A 542 -28.38 11.32 -10.27
CA ILE A 542 -27.06 11.75 -10.75
C ILE A 542 -26.16 12.11 -9.56
N GLU A 543 -24.92 11.68 -9.63
CA GLU A 543 -23.79 12.17 -8.82
C GLU A 543 -22.64 12.56 -9.74
N PHE A 544 -22.00 13.68 -9.45
CA PHE A 544 -20.86 14.21 -10.19
C PHE A 544 -19.83 14.76 -9.23
N LYS A 545 -18.56 14.39 -9.41
CA LYS A 545 -17.42 14.95 -8.65
C LYS A 545 -16.32 15.38 -9.60
N LEU A 546 -15.76 16.56 -9.36
CA LEU A 546 -14.64 17.13 -10.08
C LEU A 546 -13.59 17.60 -9.08
N ALA A 547 -12.37 17.09 -9.17
CA ALA A 547 -11.31 17.36 -8.22
C ALA A 547 -9.99 17.76 -8.90
N PRO A 548 -9.78 19.05 -9.22
CA PRO A 548 -8.49 19.56 -9.65
C PRO A 548 -7.51 19.66 -8.48
N PHE A 549 -6.22 19.44 -8.76
CA PHE A 549 -5.14 19.60 -7.80
C PHE A 549 -3.87 20.16 -8.43
N TYR A 550 -3.04 20.81 -7.60
CA TYR A 550 -1.69 21.24 -7.93
C TYR A 550 -0.79 21.03 -6.72
N THR A 551 0.36 20.39 -6.92
CA THR A 551 1.36 20.12 -5.91
C THR A 551 2.73 20.58 -6.39
N ARG A 552 3.42 21.43 -5.63
CA ARG A 552 4.82 21.76 -5.81
C ARG A 552 5.64 21.11 -4.71
N VAL A 553 6.70 20.39 -5.10
CA VAL A 553 7.60 19.72 -4.15
C VAL A 553 8.98 20.29 -4.24
N ARG A 554 9.45 20.86 -3.13
CA ARG A 554 10.86 21.23 -2.94
C ARG A 554 11.61 20.06 -2.36
N ASP A 555 12.88 19.98 -2.67
CA ASP A 555 13.76 18.91 -2.22
C ASP A 555 13.24 17.50 -2.57
N TYR A 556 12.51 17.37 -3.67
CA TYR A 556 12.00 16.10 -4.18
C TYR A 556 13.15 15.13 -4.40
N ILE A 557 13.10 13.97 -3.74
CA ILE A 557 14.14 12.95 -3.85
C ILE A 557 13.98 12.20 -5.17
N ASP A 558 14.85 12.48 -6.13
CA ASP A 558 14.81 11.88 -7.46
C ASP A 558 16.18 11.39 -7.90
N ALA A 559 16.21 10.61 -8.97
CA ALA A 559 17.41 10.03 -9.53
C ALA A 559 18.29 11.06 -10.24
N VAL A 560 19.60 10.90 -10.09
CA VAL A 560 20.63 11.57 -10.88
C VAL A 560 21.64 10.55 -11.37
N ALA A 561 22.33 10.85 -12.47
CA ALA A 561 23.42 10.01 -12.92
C ALA A 561 24.49 9.89 -11.83
N CYS A 562 25.00 8.71 -11.60
CA CYS A 562 25.98 8.44 -10.55
C CYS A 562 27.21 9.37 -10.64
N SER A 563 27.67 9.70 -11.85
CA SER A 563 28.80 10.61 -12.09
C SER A 563 28.53 12.07 -11.71
N SER A 564 27.26 12.51 -11.67
CA SER A 564 26.90 13.91 -11.38
C SER A 564 27.05 14.31 -9.93
N ILE A 565 27.20 13.34 -9.01
CA ILE A 565 27.38 13.59 -7.57
C ILE A 565 28.80 13.24 -7.07
N GLY A 566 29.76 13.23 -7.99
CA GLY A 566 31.16 12.89 -7.67
C GLY A 566 31.43 11.43 -7.35
N LYS A 567 30.45 10.52 -7.54
CA LYS A 567 30.60 9.08 -7.39
C LYS A 567 30.88 8.43 -8.75
N ILE A 568 31.92 7.60 -8.77
CA ILE A 568 32.25 6.86 -10.00
C ILE A 568 31.39 5.59 -10.02
N CYS A 569 30.41 5.58 -10.90
CA CYS A 569 29.66 4.38 -11.22
C CYS A 569 30.03 3.93 -12.62
N ALA A 570 30.32 2.64 -12.78
CA ALA A 570 30.61 2.08 -14.07
C ALA A 570 29.40 2.16 -15.00
N ALA A 571 29.66 2.42 -16.27
CA ALA A 571 28.62 2.37 -17.29
C ALA A 571 28.15 0.91 -17.46
N ARG A 572 26.86 0.72 -17.60
CA ARG A 572 26.25 -0.60 -17.87
C ARG A 572 26.23 -0.87 -19.35
N LYS A 573 26.36 -2.15 -19.70
CA LYS A 573 26.35 -2.64 -21.09
C LYS A 573 25.00 -3.23 -21.51
N ASP A 574 24.08 -3.43 -20.56
CA ASP A 574 22.76 -4.05 -20.78
C ASP A 574 21.66 -3.06 -21.15
N GLY A 575 22.00 -1.79 -21.37
CA GLY A 575 21.04 -0.73 -21.69
C GLY A 575 20.42 -0.02 -20.50
N PHE A 576 20.58 -0.55 -19.27
CA PHE A 576 20.19 0.11 -18.03
C PHE A 576 21.27 1.10 -17.55
N VAL A 577 20.98 1.83 -16.49
CA VAL A 577 21.89 2.85 -15.94
C VAL A 577 22.11 2.64 -14.44
N ASN A 578 23.22 3.18 -13.94
CA ASN A 578 23.51 3.30 -12.51
C ASN A 578 23.20 4.73 -12.06
N LEU A 579 22.44 4.86 -11.00
CA LEU A 579 21.87 6.10 -10.51
C LEU A 579 22.18 6.30 -9.02
N SER A 580 22.11 7.54 -8.60
CA SER A 580 22.07 7.93 -7.20
C SER A 580 20.88 8.86 -6.96
N LEU A 581 20.63 9.20 -5.72
CA LEU A 581 19.54 10.07 -5.33
C LEU A 581 20.03 11.47 -4.95
N SER A 582 19.26 12.48 -5.28
CA SER A 582 19.47 13.85 -4.82
C SER A 582 18.16 14.60 -4.65
N ASN A 583 18.18 15.67 -3.84
CA ASN A 583 17.07 16.58 -3.72
C ASN A 583 16.95 17.47 -4.95
N GLN A 584 15.79 17.53 -5.56
CA GLN A 584 15.46 18.26 -6.77
C GLN A 584 14.16 19.05 -6.59
N GLN A 585 13.58 19.54 -7.66
CA GLN A 585 12.31 20.26 -7.66
C GLN A 585 11.31 19.53 -8.55
N ALA A 586 10.08 19.37 -8.07
CA ALA A 586 9.03 18.73 -8.86
C ALA A 586 7.70 19.49 -8.77
N GLU A 587 6.90 19.35 -9.82
CA GLU A 587 5.52 19.81 -9.87
C GLU A 587 4.64 18.68 -10.38
N LEU A 588 3.46 18.54 -9.73
CA LEU A 588 2.42 17.59 -10.14
C LEU A 588 1.10 18.35 -10.20
N PHE A 589 0.34 18.12 -11.26
CA PHE A 589 -1.00 18.70 -11.38
C PHE A 589 -1.91 17.76 -12.15
N GLY A 590 -3.19 17.90 -11.92
CA GLY A 590 -4.15 17.05 -12.59
C GLY A 590 -5.58 17.34 -12.21
N ILE A 591 -6.44 16.44 -12.66
CA ILE A 591 -7.88 16.52 -12.43
C ILE A 591 -8.47 15.11 -12.40
N ASP A 592 -9.30 14.87 -11.41
CA ASP A 592 -10.11 13.67 -11.32
C ASP A 592 -11.57 14.03 -11.54
N LEU A 593 -12.24 13.25 -12.36
CA LEU A 593 -13.67 13.37 -12.63
C LEU A 593 -14.31 12.02 -12.37
N SER A 594 -15.43 12.01 -11.65
CA SER A 594 -16.27 10.84 -11.52
C SER A 594 -17.74 11.20 -11.65
N PHE A 595 -18.51 10.29 -12.20
CA PHE A 595 -19.95 10.44 -12.30
C PHE A 595 -20.66 9.10 -12.09
N GLU A 596 -21.85 9.17 -11.56
CA GLU A 596 -22.80 8.08 -11.48
C GLU A 596 -24.18 8.58 -11.89
N LYS A 597 -24.94 7.77 -12.66
CA LYS A 597 -26.30 8.09 -13.08
C LYS A 597 -27.16 6.84 -13.17
N THR A 598 -28.35 6.89 -12.59
CA THR A 598 -29.42 5.93 -12.90
C THR A 598 -30.00 6.26 -14.26
N LEU A 599 -29.78 5.38 -15.24
CA LEU A 599 -30.26 5.59 -16.64
C LEU A 599 -31.70 5.17 -16.81
N ALA A 600 -32.09 4.06 -16.18
CA ALA A 600 -33.43 3.49 -16.29
C ALA A 600 -33.76 2.63 -15.09
N GLN A 601 -35.01 2.57 -14.75
CA GLN A 601 -35.56 1.63 -13.78
C GLN A 601 -36.92 1.13 -14.28
N SER A 602 -37.06 -0.17 -14.47
CA SER A 602 -38.31 -0.79 -14.86
C SER A 602 -38.43 -2.17 -14.24
N ARG A 603 -39.63 -2.73 -14.27
CA ARG A 603 -39.91 -4.07 -13.76
C ARG A 603 -39.24 -5.16 -14.60
N ASP A 604 -39.15 -4.93 -15.94
CA ASP A 604 -38.65 -5.92 -16.90
C ASP A 604 -37.12 -5.92 -17.03
N PHE A 605 -36.48 -4.78 -16.85
CA PHE A 605 -35.01 -4.63 -17.02
C PHE A 605 -34.27 -4.37 -15.71
N GLY A 606 -35.00 -4.23 -14.59
CA GLY A 606 -34.41 -3.86 -13.32
C GLY A 606 -33.91 -2.41 -13.33
N LYS A 607 -32.85 -2.14 -12.55
CA LYS A 607 -32.20 -0.84 -12.42
C LYS A 607 -30.89 -0.83 -13.21
N ILE A 608 -30.71 0.16 -14.08
CA ILE A 608 -29.52 0.35 -14.90
C ILE A 608 -28.78 1.61 -14.42
N HIS A 609 -27.55 1.45 -14.00
CA HIS A 609 -26.65 2.53 -13.58
C HIS A 609 -25.48 2.66 -14.56
N ALA A 610 -25.14 3.88 -14.91
CA ALA A 610 -23.87 4.22 -15.54
C ALA A 610 -22.95 4.84 -14.50
N LYS A 611 -21.71 4.35 -14.44
CA LYS A 611 -20.63 4.93 -13.61
C LYS A 611 -19.43 5.21 -14.49
N GLY A 612 -18.70 6.27 -14.19
CA GLY A 612 -17.49 6.56 -14.93
C GLY A 612 -16.52 7.40 -14.13
N GLY A 613 -15.24 7.28 -14.51
CA GLY A 613 -14.15 8.11 -13.98
C GLY A 613 -13.14 8.42 -15.07
N ILE A 614 -12.59 9.62 -15.01
CA ILE A 614 -11.48 10.10 -15.85
C ILE A 614 -10.44 10.67 -14.92
N ASN A 615 -9.19 10.23 -15.07
CA ASN A 615 -8.09 10.70 -14.27
C ASN A 615 -6.99 11.22 -15.20
N TYR A 616 -6.49 12.40 -14.90
CA TYR A 616 -5.35 12.98 -15.57
C TYR A 616 -4.37 13.48 -14.53
N VAL A 617 -3.11 13.08 -14.64
CA VAL A 617 -2.00 13.59 -13.84
C VAL A 617 -0.79 13.85 -14.74
N ARG A 618 -0.12 14.97 -14.50
CA ARG A 618 1.17 15.28 -15.06
C ARG A 618 2.14 15.57 -13.93
N GLY A 619 3.30 14.93 -13.97
CA GLY A 619 4.41 15.15 -13.04
C GLY A 619 5.67 15.52 -13.82
N GLU A 620 6.37 16.56 -13.40
CA GLU A 620 7.56 17.07 -14.07
C GLU A 620 8.64 17.41 -13.04
N ASN A 621 9.86 17.00 -13.33
CA ASN A 621 11.05 17.52 -12.66
C ASN A 621 11.39 18.90 -13.26
N THR A 622 11.20 19.95 -12.48
CA THR A 622 11.31 21.34 -13.00
C THR A 622 12.74 21.78 -13.25
N GLN A 623 13.74 21.09 -12.71
CA GLN A 623 15.15 21.37 -12.96
C GLN A 623 15.62 20.79 -14.31
N THR A 624 15.20 19.56 -14.60
CA THR A 624 15.57 18.84 -15.83
C THR A 624 14.54 19.03 -16.95
N ARG A 625 13.33 19.48 -16.64
CA ARG A 625 12.17 19.59 -17.54
C ARG A 625 11.79 18.27 -18.20
N THR A 626 11.98 17.16 -17.47
CA THR A 626 11.60 15.81 -17.89
C THR A 626 10.47 15.28 -17.04
N GLY A 627 9.76 14.26 -17.52
CA GLY A 627 8.71 13.59 -16.75
C GLY A 627 9.24 12.94 -15.47
N LEU A 628 8.44 12.96 -14.42
CA LEU A 628 8.66 12.12 -13.25
C LEU A 628 8.40 10.66 -13.60
N TYR A 629 9.08 9.77 -12.87
CA TYR A 629 8.95 8.32 -13.08
C TYR A 629 7.56 7.82 -12.66
N ASN A 630 7.02 6.89 -13.45
CA ASN A 630 5.78 6.16 -13.15
C ASN A 630 4.54 7.05 -12.98
N ILE A 631 4.43 8.11 -13.79
CA ILE A 631 3.19 8.88 -13.89
C ILE A 631 2.19 8.15 -14.79
N MET A 632 0.98 7.92 -14.30
CA MET A 632 -0.10 7.30 -15.06
C MET A 632 -0.58 8.25 -16.17
N PRO A 633 -0.64 7.82 -17.44
CA PRO A 633 -1.20 8.65 -18.50
C PRO A 633 -2.71 8.84 -18.31
N LEU A 634 -3.29 9.81 -19.05
CA LEU A 634 -4.74 10.01 -19.08
C LEU A 634 -5.45 8.67 -19.23
N ASN A 635 -6.36 8.40 -18.32
CA ASN A 635 -7.11 7.15 -18.31
C ASN A 635 -8.58 7.39 -17.92
N ALA A 636 -9.43 6.49 -18.39
CA ALA A 636 -10.85 6.52 -18.12
C ALA A 636 -11.38 5.11 -17.91
N LYS A 637 -12.35 4.99 -17.04
CA LYS A 637 -13.10 3.77 -16.78
C LYS A 637 -14.59 4.09 -16.80
N PHE A 638 -15.36 3.32 -17.58
CA PHE A 638 -16.82 3.46 -17.68
C PHE A 638 -17.44 2.10 -17.45
N SER A 639 -18.57 2.06 -16.76
CA SER A 639 -19.32 0.83 -16.54
C SER A 639 -20.83 1.07 -16.67
N LEU A 640 -21.50 0.07 -17.22
CA LEU A 640 -22.95 -0.08 -17.17
C LEU A 640 -23.25 -1.25 -16.26
N GLN A 641 -23.98 -1.00 -15.19
CA GLN A 641 -24.39 -1.99 -14.21
C GLN A 641 -25.91 -2.15 -14.26
N GLN A 642 -26.36 -3.36 -14.47
CA GLN A 642 -27.76 -3.75 -14.38
C GLN A 642 -27.99 -4.55 -13.10
N GLN A 643 -28.99 -4.17 -12.34
CA GLN A 643 -29.50 -4.93 -11.19
C GLN A 643 -30.93 -5.38 -11.48
N ILE A 644 -31.14 -6.67 -11.58
CA ILE A 644 -32.46 -7.27 -11.81
C ILE A 644 -32.60 -8.49 -10.90
N ASP A 645 -33.62 -8.47 -10.03
CA ASP A 645 -33.84 -9.46 -8.99
C ASP A 645 -32.56 -9.72 -8.16
N ARG A 646 -32.01 -10.93 -8.27
CA ARG A 646 -30.77 -11.37 -7.58
C ARG A 646 -29.52 -11.26 -8.44
N TRP A 647 -29.64 -10.75 -9.66
CA TRP A 647 -28.54 -10.59 -10.59
C TRP A 647 -27.99 -9.18 -10.59
N THR A 648 -26.67 -9.09 -10.62
CA THR A 648 -25.94 -7.87 -10.91
C THR A 648 -25.03 -8.13 -12.11
N ASN A 649 -25.29 -7.50 -13.24
CA ASN A 649 -24.48 -7.62 -14.45
C ASN A 649 -23.73 -6.31 -14.68
N THR A 650 -22.45 -6.39 -15.05
CA THR A 650 -21.61 -5.21 -15.29
C THR A 650 -20.81 -5.38 -16.57
N LEU A 651 -20.93 -4.41 -17.45
CA LEU A 651 -20.08 -4.22 -18.63
C LEU A 651 -19.19 -3.01 -18.37
N GLU A 652 -17.87 -3.21 -18.41
CA GLU A 652 -16.87 -2.19 -18.10
C GLU A 652 -15.92 -1.97 -19.27
N TRP A 653 -15.62 -0.72 -19.57
CA TRP A 653 -14.59 -0.27 -20.51
C TRP A 653 -13.49 0.46 -19.72
N GLN A 654 -12.26 0.10 -19.97
CA GLN A 654 -11.09 0.80 -19.49
C GLN A 654 -10.29 1.31 -20.67
N VAL A 655 -10.03 2.61 -20.73
CA VAL A 655 -9.26 3.27 -21.78
C VAL A 655 -8.07 3.95 -21.16
N VAL A 656 -6.89 3.71 -21.69
CA VAL A 656 -5.63 4.28 -21.22
C VAL A 656 -4.89 4.86 -22.41
N ASN A 657 -4.46 6.12 -22.31
CA ASN A 657 -3.71 6.77 -23.37
C ASN A 657 -2.26 6.25 -23.44
N ALA A 658 -1.57 6.56 -24.52
CA ALA A 658 -0.15 6.29 -24.63
C ALA A 658 0.63 7.06 -23.56
N LYS A 659 1.64 6.40 -22.95
CA LYS A 659 2.60 7.03 -22.05
C LYS A 659 3.83 7.42 -22.84
N SER A 660 4.03 8.71 -23.05
CA SER A 660 5.18 9.29 -23.77
C SER A 660 5.94 10.33 -22.96
N HIS A 661 5.33 10.81 -21.87
CA HIS A 661 6.00 11.71 -20.92
C HIS A 661 6.62 10.84 -19.82
N VAL A 662 7.92 10.62 -19.90
CA VAL A 662 8.66 9.61 -19.13
C VAL A 662 9.91 10.22 -18.48
N SER A 663 10.45 9.51 -17.49
CA SER A 663 11.71 9.87 -16.84
C SER A 663 12.91 9.47 -17.71
N GLU A 664 13.52 10.44 -18.38
CA GLU A 664 14.66 10.20 -19.29
C GLU A 664 15.90 9.70 -18.55
N ILE A 665 16.19 10.25 -17.37
CA ILE A 665 17.35 9.84 -16.55
C ILE A 665 17.28 8.35 -16.16
N ARG A 666 16.07 7.82 -15.99
CA ARG A 666 15.81 6.40 -15.66
C ARG A 666 15.66 5.54 -16.90
N ARG A 667 15.72 6.10 -18.10
CA ARG A 667 15.41 5.42 -19.37
C ARG A 667 14.05 4.72 -19.32
N GLU A 668 13.06 5.39 -18.74
CA GLU A 668 11.71 4.87 -18.62
C GLU A 668 11.10 4.58 -19.98
N LEU A 669 10.43 3.42 -20.09
CA LEU A 669 9.89 2.96 -21.36
C LEU A 669 8.53 3.59 -21.68
N ASN A 670 8.35 4.02 -22.93
CA ASN A 670 7.04 4.41 -23.45
C ASN A 670 6.10 3.20 -23.56
N THR A 671 4.81 3.42 -23.39
CA THR A 671 3.79 2.38 -23.61
C THR A 671 2.69 2.89 -24.56
N SER A 672 2.21 2.03 -25.42
CA SER A 672 1.08 2.34 -26.32
C SER A 672 -0.23 2.42 -25.55
N GLY A 673 -1.14 3.27 -26.00
CA GLY A 673 -2.49 3.33 -25.48
C GLY A 673 -3.28 2.05 -25.79
N TYR A 674 -4.29 1.78 -24.95
CA TYR A 674 -5.14 0.60 -25.11
C TYR A 674 -6.56 0.81 -24.58
N ALA A 675 -7.45 -0.07 -24.99
CA ALA A 675 -8.79 -0.18 -24.43
C ALA A 675 -9.08 -1.66 -24.09
N LEU A 676 -9.65 -1.89 -22.92
CA LEU A 676 -10.09 -3.20 -22.45
C LEU A 676 -11.60 -3.19 -22.23
N VAL A 677 -12.20 -4.36 -22.42
CA VAL A 677 -13.62 -4.61 -22.12
C VAL A 677 -13.68 -5.76 -21.12
N ASN A 678 -14.39 -5.56 -20.02
CA ASN A 678 -14.62 -6.57 -18.99
C ASN A 678 -16.12 -6.82 -18.83
N LEU A 679 -16.48 -8.08 -18.64
CA LEU A 679 -17.87 -8.50 -18.39
C LEU A 679 -17.91 -9.25 -17.06
N ARG A 680 -18.80 -8.84 -16.17
CA ARG A 680 -18.98 -9.46 -14.85
C ARG A 680 -20.43 -9.72 -14.59
N ALA A 681 -20.75 -10.81 -13.91
CA ALA A 681 -22.09 -11.10 -13.42
C ALA A 681 -21.99 -11.72 -12.02
N SER A 682 -22.98 -11.42 -11.20
CA SER A 682 -23.11 -11.95 -9.85
C SER A 682 -24.52 -12.37 -9.60
N TYR A 683 -24.69 -13.44 -8.86
CA TYR A 683 -25.98 -13.94 -8.39
C TYR A 683 -25.99 -14.06 -6.88
N ASP A 684 -26.86 -13.32 -6.23
CA ASP A 684 -27.07 -13.34 -4.79
C ASP A 684 -28.15 -14.34 -4.41
N PHE A 685 -27.83 -15.28 -3.52
CA PHE A 685 -28.82 -16.19 -2.92
C PHE A 685 -28.85 -15.99 -1.40
N GLN A 686 -29.81 -16.60 -0.73
CA GLN A 686 -30.12 -16.30 0.68
C GLN A 686 -28.87 -16.39 1.60
N GLN A 687 -28.00 -17.34 1.36
CA GLN A 687 -26.86 -17.65 2.22
C GLN A 687 -25.51 -17.40 1.53
N GLY A 688 -25.47 -16.71 0.40
CA GLY A 688 -24.21 -16.44 -0.29
C GLY A 688 -24.36 -15.80 -1.65
N ARG A 689 -23.27 -15.86 -2.41
CA ARG A 689 -23.12 -15.22 -3.71
C ARG A 689 -22.19 -16.03 -4.60
N ILE A 690 -22.48 -16.04 -5.88
CA ILE A 690 -21.58 -16.54 -6.92
C ILE A 690 -21.26 -15.40 -7.86
N ASP A 691 -19.97 -15.19 -8.12
CA ASP A 691 -19.48 -14.21 -9.10
C ASP A 691 -18.76 -14.93 -10.23
N PHE A 692 -18.95 -14.45 -11.45
CA PHE A 692 -18.20 -14.92 -12.60
C PHE A 692 -18.02 -13.80 -13.62
N GLY A 693 -16.97 -13.92 -14.41
CA GLY A 693 -16.73 -12.88 -15.42
C GLY A 693 -15.57 -13.21 -16.34
N VAL A 694 -15.38 -12.29 -17.28
CA VAL A 694 -14.29 -12.32 -18.26
C VAL A 694 -13.61 -10.97 -18.24
N GLU A 695 -12.35 -10.96 -17.88
CA GLU A 695 -11.48 -9.78 -17.98
C GLU A 695 -10.74 -9.80 -19.31
N ASN A 696 -10.50 -8.61 -19.88
CA ASN A 696 -9.92 -8.45 -21.21
C ASN A 696 -10.65 -9.33 -22.25
N LEU A 697 -11.96 -9.16 -22.35
CA LEU A 697 -12.86 -9.97 -23.20
C LEU A 697 -12.37 -10.09 -24.64
N THR A 698 -11.83 -9.01 -25.19
CA THR A 698 -11.32 -8.94 -26.58
C THR A 698 -9.92 -9.53 -26.73
N ASN A 699 -9.31 -10.02 -25.66
CA ASN A 699 -7.92 -10.50 -25.62
C ASN A 699 -6.93 -9.49 -26.21
N ARG A 700 -7.10 -8.22 -25.86
CA ARG A 700 -6.20 -7.14 -26.30
C ARG A 700 -4.83 -7.26 -25.63
N PHE A 701 -3.78 -7.19 -26.44
CA PHE A 701 -2.42 -7.03 -25.91
C PHE A 701 -2.19 -5.58 -25.48
N TYR A 702 -1.62 -5.40 -24.30
CA TYR A 702 -1.24 -4.09 -23.76
C TYR A 702 -0.03 -4.22 -22.84
N SER A 703 0.69 -3.12 -22.68
CA SER A 703 1.76 -2.98 -21.69
C SER A 703 1.25 -2.19 -20.49
N LEU A 704 1.72 -2.56 -19.29
CA LEU A 704 1.39 -1.85 -18.05
C LEU A 704 2.13 -0.50 -18.03
N PRO A 705 1.42 0.66 -18.01
CA PRO A 705 2.08 1.97 -18.03
C PRO A 705 2.96 2.21 -16.79
N LEU A 706 2.64 1.55 -15.67
CA LEU A 706 3.37 1.62 -14.41
C LEU A 706 4.07 0.29 -14.08
N GLY A 707 4.29 -0.56 -15.10
CA GLY A 707 4.88 -1.89 -14.92
C GLY A 707 6.42 -1.89 -14.93
N GLY A 708 7.05 -0.81 -15.37
CA GLY A 708 8.51 -0.75 -15.50
C GLY A 708 9.07 -1.58 -16.64
N ALA A 709 10.30 -2.06 -16.50
CA ALA A 709 11.01 -2.87 -17.48
C ALA A 709 10.89 -4.37 -17.17
N TYR A 710 10.65 -5.18 -18.19
CA TYR A 710 10.54 -6.62 -18.03
C TYR A 710 11.90 -7.30 -17.80
N LEU A 711 12.04 -8.00 -16.69
CA LEU A 711 13.22 -8.71 -16.25
C LEU A 711 12.90 -10.17 -15.80
N GLY A 712 11.70 -10.63 -16.08
CA GLY A 712 11.10 -11.83 -15.48
C GLY A 712 11.64 -13.18 -15.98
N GLN A 713 12.81 -13.26 -16.64
CA GLN A 713 13.27 -14.49 -17.26
C GLN A 713 14.78 -14.54 -17.42
N GLY A 714 15.34 -15.75 -17.32
CA GLY A 714 16.71 -16.06 -17.66
C GLY A 714 17.76 -15.51 -16.69
N ALA A 715 19.01 -15.53 -17.10
CA ALA A 715 20.11 -14.97 -16.30
C ALA A 715 20.04 -13.43 -16.33
N THR A 716 19.46 -12.84 -15.30
CA THR A 716 19.19 -11.40 -15.23
C THR A 716 20.45 -10.51 -15.15
N MET A 717 21.63 -11.11 -15.08
CA MET A 717 22.94 -10.43 -15.05
C MET A 717 23.73 -10.56 -16.36
N GLY A 718 23.06 -10.68 -17.50
CA GLY A 718 23.77 -10.63 -18.78
C GLY A 718 23.14 -11.38 -19.95
N MET A 719 22.19 -12.29 -19.72
CA MET A 719 21.53 -13.07 -20.78
C MET A 719 20.00 -13.06 -20.62
N GLY A 720 19.44 -12.12 -19.88
CA GLY A 720 18.00 -11.92 -19.75
C GLY A 720 17.39 -11.21 -20.95
N VAL A 721 16.14 -10.80 -20.81
CA VAL A 721 15.47 -9.95 -21.80
C VAL A 721 16.17 -8.58 -21.80
N PRO A 722 16.57 -8.05 -22.98
CA PRO A 722 17.29 -6.79 -23.06
C PRO A 722 16.41 -5.62 -22.63
N HIS A 723 17.05 -4.49 -22.28
CA HIS A 723 16.35 -3.22 -22.08
C HIS A 723 15.48 -2.88 -23.30
N GLY A 724 14.29 -2.33 -23.05
CA GLY A 724 13.35 -1.94 -24.10
C GLY A 724 12.05 -2.76 -24.11
N THR A 725 11.98 -3.84 -23.32
CA THR A 725 10.76 -4.64 -23.18
C THR A 725 9.96 -4.17 -21.96
N THR A 726 8.72 -3.74 -22.17
CA THR A 726 7.78 -3.37 -21.11
C THR A 726 7.12 -4.61 -20.52
N VAL A 727 6.66 -4.54 -19.27
CA VAL A 727 5.86 -5.62 -18.67
C VAL A 727 4.47 -5.64 -19.32
N PRO A 728 4.07 -6.74 -19.99
CA PRO A 728 2.73 -6.83 -20.57
C PRO A 728 1.68 -7.07 -19.51
N GLY A 729 0.46 -6.61 -19.79
CA GLY A 729 -0.70 -6.93 -18.96
C GLY A 729 -1.26 -8.31 -19.25
N VAL A 730 -2.14 -8.76 -18.35
CA VAL A 730 -2.78 -10.09 -18.40
C VAL A 730 -3.64 -10.21 -19.67
N GLY A 731 -3.50 -11.32 -20.41
CA GLY A 731 -4.40 -11.68 -21.50
C GLY A 731 -5.82 -11.98 -20.98
N ARG A 732 -6.73 -12.39 -21.86
CA ARG A 732 -8.09 -12.75 -21.45
C ARG A 732 -8.07 -13.78 -20.31
N SER A 733 -8.86 -13.50 -19.25
CA SER A 733 -8.99 -14.34 -18.08
C SER A 733 -10.47 -14.50 -17.70
N MET A 734 -10.92 -15.72 -17.55
CA MET A 734 -12.24 -16.05 -16.98
C MET A 734 -12.06 -16.31 -15.49
N TYR A 735 -13.05 -15.95 -14.69
CA TYR A 735 -13.03 -16.28 -13.28
C TYR A 735 -14.40 -16.72 -12.78
N VAL A 736 -14.38 -17.48 -11.72
CA VAL A 736 -15.54 -17.83 -10.91
C VAL A 736 -15.17 -17.76 -9.44
N SER A 737 -16.07 -17.26 -8.62
CA SER A 737 -15.94 -17.33 -7.15
C SER A 737 -17.28 -17.65 -6.51
N GLY A 738 -17.23 -18.26 -5.32
CA GLY A 738 -18.37 -18.50 -4.49
C GLY A 738 -18.10 -18.06 -3.08
N THR A 739 -19.06 -17.38 -2.46
CA THR A 739 -19.02 -16.99 -1.04
C THR A 739 -20.27 -17.53 -0.35
N TRP A 740 -20.07 -18.20 0.77
CA TRP A 740 -21.13 -18.74 1.63
C TRP A 740 -21.12 -18.00 2.97
N LYS A 741 -22.31 -17.57 3.44
CA LYS A 741 -22.53 -16.90 4.73
C LYS A 741 -23.26 -17.84 5.67
N PHE A 742 -22.85 -17.92 6.94
CA PHE A 742 -23.45 -18.75 7.97
C PHE A 742 -23.60 -18.02 9.30
#